data_ded26a804d4df39e63f45c42a6205dbb
#
_entry.id   ded26a804d4df39e63f45c42a6205dbb
#
_cell.length_a   1.000
_cell.length_b   1.000
_cell.length_c   1.000
_cell.angle_alpha   90.00
_cell.angle_beta   90.00
_cell.angle_gamma   90.00
#
_symmetry.space_group_name_H-M   'P 1'
#
loop_
_entity.id
_entity.type
_entity.pdbx_description
1 polymer ?
#
loop_
_entity_poly.entity_id
_entity_poly.type
_entity_poly.pdbx_seq_one_letter_code
_entity_poly.pdbx_strand_id
1 'polypeptide(L)'
;MKLITLCKYLLSGGGQIRSCQSILFLLLILTTVAKRTNAENGHSLWLRKGKTISVMVTCRSSSAMVQLASAELRENWCGKFGENITVALKPDKAIKGDGFILTPHSIQAATPAGVLYGVFDFLRRQKCRQDASITSNPSYGRRVLDHWDNLNGTIERGYAGKSIFWRDERDSLTATDQDRKLWREYARANASIGINGAVLNNVNAAPFILSGRYLKKIKEIADVLRLYGVRTYLSVNFASPIALGKLKTADPLDPEVIKWWQNKIHDIYTVIPDFGGFLVKANSEGQSGPQDYHRTHADGANMFADALRPYGGIVMWRAFVYSASDNDRAKQAYAEFMPFDGQFRDNVIIQVKNGPVDFQPREPFSPLFGVMKKTSVMPEFEITKEYLGENIHLVFLATLWEELLNSDTYQAGKGSTVARCTDGSIYPQKYTAIAGVANIGLDSNWCGSDFDQANWYAFGRLAWNDHLSSALIADEWLKLTFSSDSLMAAQLSADSNWENNFLAPVKGMMLKSRQVMVNYMMPLGLHHIFSANQHYGPGPWYAPKNVRVDWTPPYYHRADATGIGFGRTRSGSDAVDQYHQPLADEFNGIKTCPDKYLLWFHHVPWTYKMASGRTLWDELCFHYQDGLQAVRNFQKLWDTMSGYVDEQRFNDVQSKLRKQCHDAQVYKDGCLLYFQTFSKMAFPTGYERPVYDLSYLESIDPLTMEKLPFSNRR
;
A
#
# COMPACT_ATOMS: atom_id res chain seq x y z
N MET A 1 -26.50 -31.33 -7.31
CA MET A 1 -27.36 -32.14 -8.22
C MET A 1 -27.24 -33.66 -8.02
N LYS A 2 -26.06 -34.25 -7.81
CA LYS A 2 -25.90 -35.71 -7.59
C LYS A 2 -26.48 -36.21 -6.24
N LEU A 3 -26.53 -35.40 -5.21
CA LEU A 3 -27.08 -35.80 -3.89
C LEU A 3 -28.62 -35.86 -3.88
N ILE A 4 -29.27 -34.95 -4.58
CA ILE A 4 -30.76 -34.95 -4.73
C ILE A 4 -31.23 -36.16 -5.52
N THR A 5 -30.46 -36.63 -6.46
CA THR A 5 -30.75 -37.84 -7.26
C THR A 5 -30.58 -39.10 -6.40
N LEU A 6 -29.58 -39.13 -5.52
CA LEU A 6 -29.36 -40.25 -4.57
C LEU A 6 -30.44 -40.34 -3.50
N CYS A 7 -30.92 -39.22 -2.99
CA CYS A 7 -32.06 -39.19 -2.02
C CYS A 7 -33.36 -39.64 -2.68
N LYS A 8 -33.62 -39.30 -3.96
CA LYS A 8 -34.79 -39.77 -4.67
C LYS A 8 -34.76 -41.29 -4.96
N TYR A 9 -33.56 -41.83 -5.16
CA TYR A 9 -33.39 -43.28 -5.40
C TYR A 9 -33.57 -44.12 -4.12
N LEU A 10 -33.19 -43.57 -2.97
CA LEU A 10 -33.35 -44.22 -1.64
C LEU A 10 -34.78 -44.14 -1.08
N LEU A 11 -35.61 -43.21 -1.56
CA LEU A 11 -36.99 -43.02 -1.14
C LEU A 11 -37.99 -43.77 -2.05
N SER A 12 -37.60 -44.25 -3.24
CA SER A 12 -38.45 -45.00 -4.17
C SER A 12 -38.34 -46.51 -4.06
N GLY A 13 -37.38 -47.03 -3.27
CA GLY A 13 -37.26 -48.47 -3.00
C GLY A 13 -37.97 -48.84 -1.67
N GLY A 14 -39.11 -49.47 -1.73
CA GLY A 14 -39.94 -49.85 -0.57
C GLY A 14 -39.32 -50.84 0.41
N GLY A 15 -38.14 -50.53 0.95
CA GLY A 15 -37.45 -51.30 2.00
C GLY A 15 -37.56 -50.57 3.35
N GLN A 16 -38.20 -51.19 4.33
CA GLN A 16 -38.27 -50.69 5.71
C GLN A 16 -36.85 -50.50 6.28
N ILE A 17 -36.49 -49.28 6.59
CA ILE A 17 -35.27 -48.95 7.34
C ILE A 17 -35.42 -49.46 8.76
N ARG A 18 -34.96 -50.65 9.06
CA ARG A 18 -34.92 -51.26 10.38
C ARG A 18 -33.56 -51.01 11.02
N SER A 19 -33.31 -49.85 11.58
CA SER A 19 -32.56 -49.64 12.83
C SER A 19 -32.35 -48.16 13.13
N CYS A 20 -32.45 -47.72 14.37
CA CYS A 20 -32.09 -46.39 14.89
C CYS A 20 -30.65 -45.98 14.54
N GLN A 21 -29.77 -46.94 14.29
CA GLN A 21 -28.39 -46.70 13.92
C GLN A 21 -28.22 -46.09 12.49
N SER A 22 -29.08 -46.51 11.54
CA SER A 22 -29.04 -45.93 10.19
C SER A 22 -29.57 -44.50 10.15
N ILE A 23 -30.56 -44.17 10.98
CA ILE A 23 -31.06 -42.81 11.14
C ILE A 23 -30.05 -41.94 11.89
N LEU A 24 -29.36 -42.48 12.90
CA LEU A 24 -28.29 -41.79 13.61
C LEU A 24 -27.11 -41.52 12.71
N PHE A 25 -26.75 -42.45 11.81
CA PHE A 25 -25.68 -42.28 10.83
C PHE A 25 -26.02 -41.25 9.75
N LEU A 26 -27.30 -41.23 9.31
CA LEU A 26 -27.77 -40.20 8.37
C LEU A 26 -27.88 -38.81 9.06
N LEU A 27 -28.30 -38.75 10.32
CA LEU A 27 -28.26 -37.52 11.13
C LEU A 27 -26.83 -37.06 11.42
N LEU A 28 -25.90 -37.97 11.68
CA LEU A 28 -24.47 -37.63 11.83
C LEU A 28 -23.88 -37.12 10.53
N ILE A 29 -24.19 -37.73 9.37
CA ILE A 29 -23.77 -37.23 8.04
C ILE A 29 -24.44 -35.89 7.74
N LEU A 30 -25.71 -35.70 8.05
CA LEU A 30 -26.41 -34.43 7.88
C LEU A 30 -25.90 -33.35 8.84
N THR A 31 -25.50 -33.69 10.06
CA THR A 31 -24.87 -32.72 10.99
C THR A 31 -23.40 -32.44 10.65
N THR A 32 -22.66 -33.37 10.09
CA THR A 32 -21.32 -33.10 9.53
C THR A 32 -21.36 -32.33 8.22
N VAL A 33 -22.41 -32.50 7.41
CA VAL A 33 -22.63 -31.68 6.20
C VAL A 33 -23.25 -30.31 6.55
N ALA A 34 -24.00 -30.18 7.65
CA ALA A 34 -24.60 -28.92 8.10
C ALA A 34 -23.60 -28.01 8.88
N LYS A 35 -22.46 -28.53 9.32
CA LYS A 35 -21.32 -27.72 9.78
C LYS A 35 -20.36 -27.37 8.62
N ARG A 36 -20.87 -27.01 7.47
CA ARG A 36 -20.14 -26.07 6.61
C ARG A 36 -20.21 -24.72 7.32
N THR A 37 -19.29 -24.50 8.26
CA THR A 37 -18.87 -23.14 8.62
C THR A 37 -18.71 -22.38 7.31
N ASN A 38 -19.33 -21.20 7.20
CA ASN A 38 -19.11 -20.33 6.06
C ASN A 38 -17.59 -20.28 5.83
N ALA A 39 -17.13 -20.70 4.65
CA ALA A 39 -15.73 -20.71 4.33
C ALA A 39 -15.19 -19.31 4.58
N GLU A 40 -14.07 -19.20 5.31
CA GLU A 40 -13.45 -17.92 5.58
C GLU A 40 -12.87 -17.37 4.26
N ASN A 41 -13.29 -16.17 3.88
CA ASN A 41 -12.93 -15.52 2.61
C ASN A 41 -12.02 -14.30 2.78
N GLY A 42 -11.44 -14.10 3.98
CA GLY A 42 -10.60 -12.96 4.28
C GLY A 42 -11.34 -11.65 4.60
N HIS A 43 -12.66 -11.61 4.51
CA HIS A 43 -13.44 -10.38 4.72
C HIS A 43 -13.26 -9.77 6.12
N SER A 44 -13.06 -10.60 7.12
CA SER A 44 -12.84 -10.14 8.51
C SER A 44 -11.48 -9.51 8.76
N LEU A 45 -10.57 -9.54 7.79
CA LEU A 45 -9.22 -9.01 7.89
C LEU A 45 -8.47 -9.59 9.12
N TRP A 46 -7.70 -8.76 9.81
CA TRP A 46 -7.05 -9.05 11.11
C TRP A 46 -7.97 -8.80 12.32
N LEU A 47 -9.27 -8.48 12.08
CA LEU A 47 -10.27 -8.13 13.11
C LEU A 47 -11.21 -9.28 13.44
N ARG A 48 -10.76 -10.51 13.27
CA ARG A 48 -11.55 -11.72 13.51
C ARG A 48 -12.05 -11.79 14.94
N LYS A 49 -13.32 -12.14 15.10
CA LYS A 49 -13.92 -12.39 16.39
C LYS A 49 -13.49 -13.78 16.91
N GLY A 50 -12.79 -13.80 18.02
CA GLY A 50 -12.56 -15.02 18.78
C GLY A 50 -13.76 -15.37 19.65
N LYS A 51 -13.60 -16.37 20.54
CA LYS A 51 -14.59 -16.69 21.57
C LYS A 51 -14.73 -15.49 22.52
N THR A 52 -15.87 -14.85 22.54
CA THR A 52 -16.14 -13.70 23.41
C THR A 52 -16.18 -14.13 24.88
N ILE A 53 -15.38 -13.49 25.70
CA ILE A 53 -15.31 -13.69 27.16
C ILE A 53 -15.86 -12.43 27.82
N SER A 54 -16.66 -12.57 28.88
CA SER A 54 -17.23 -11.41 29.55
C SER A 54 -16.17 -10.57 30.27
N VAL A 55 -16.22 -9.25 30.06
CA VAL A 55 -15.39 -8.24 30.72
C VAL A 55 -16.23 -7.09 31.19
N MET A 56 -15.94 -6.53 32.35
CA MET A 56 -16.53 -5.28 32.85
C MET A 56 -15.74 -4.09 32.30
N VAL A 57 -16.43 -3.13 31.70
CA VAL A 57 -15.80 -1.91 31.17
C VAL A 57 -16.37 -0.70 31.92
N THR A 58 -15.54 -0.05 32.71
CA THR A 58 -15.88 1.18 33.41
C THR A 58 -15.52 2.39 32.53
N CYS A 59 -16.53 3.12 32.07
CA CYS A 59 -16.36 4.31 31.23
C CYS A 59 -17.36 5.39 31.66
N ARG A 60 -16.87 6.63 31.87
CA ARG A 60 -17.70 7.79 32.28
C ARG A 60 -17.92 8.81 31.17
N SER A 61 -17.38 8.59 29.97
CA SER A 61 -17.50 9.53 28.85
C SER A 61 -18.82 9.37 28.10
N SER A 62 -19.45 10.50 27.75
CA SER A 62 -20.63 10.53 26.86
C SER A 62 -20.28 10.62 25.36
N SER A 63 -19.00 10.70 25.01
CA SER A 63 -18.56 10.73 23.61
C SER A 63 -18.98 9.45 22.87
N ALA A 64 -19.68 9.60 21.74
CA ALA A 64 -20.10 8.48 20.91
C ALA A 64 -18.93 7.57 20.49
N MET A 65 -17.78 8.13 20.16
CA MET A 65 -16.58 7.38 19.79
C MET A 65 -16.00 6.60 20.97
N VAL A 66 -16.02 7.16 22.19
CA VAL A 66 -15.56 6.45 23.41
C VAL A 66 -16.53 5.35 23.79
N GLN A 67 -17.85 5.53 23.59
CA GLN A 67 -18.82 4.47 23.76
C GLN A 67 -18.63 3.34 22.72
N LEU A 68 -18.36 3.70 21.46
CA LEU A 68 -17.98 2.74 20.42
C LEU A 68 -16.73 1.94 20.81
N ALA A 69 -15.67 2.62 21.29
CA ALA A 69 -14.46 1.97 21.78
C ALA A 69 -14.73 0.99 22.92
N SER A 70 -15.60 1.39 23.85
CA SER A 70 -16.00 0.53 24.98
C SER A 70 -16.81 -0.69 24.52
N ALA A 71 -17.62 -0.55 23.47
CA ALA A 71 -18.34 -1.68 22.86
C ALA A 71 -17.35 -2.63 22.13
N GLU A 72 -16.39 -2.10 21.35
CA GLU A 72 -15.33 -2.90 20.72
C GLU A 72 -14.56 -3.73 21.76
N LEU A 73 -14.23 -3.14 22.90
CA LEU A 73 -13.54 -3.84 23.99
C LEU A 73 -14.37 -5.00 24.55
N ARG A 74 -15.68 -4.80 24.79
CA ARG A 74 -16.57 -5.85 25.29
C ARG A 74 -16.77 -6.99 24.28
N GLU A 75 -16.96 -6.63 23.01
CA GLU A 75 -17.27 -7.59 21.95
C GLU A 75 -16.07 -8.44 21.52
N ASN A 76 -14.86 -7.94 21.70
CA ASN A 76 -13.63 -8.59 21.20
C ASN A 76 -12.66 -8.96 22.32
N TRP A 77 -13.12 -8.92 23.58
CA TRP A 77 -12.30 -9.28 24.74
C TRP A 77 -11.87 -10.75 24.68
N CYS A 78 -10.59 -11.00 24.87
CA CYS A 78 -10.00 -12.35 24.90
C CYS A 78 -9.12 -12.60 26.15
N GLY A 79 -9.15 -11.67 27.13
CA GLY A 79 -8.48 -11.81 28.41
C GLY A 79 -9.24 -12.73 29.39
N LYS A 80 -8.99 -12.58 30.68
CA LYS A 80 -9.64 -13.41 31.71
C LYS A 80 -11.12 -13.01 31.92
N PHE A 81 -11.93 -13.96 32.29
CA PHE A 81 -13.34 -13.74 32.60
C PHE A 81 -13.48 -12.83 33.83
N GLY A 82 -14.40 -11.85 33.75
CA GLY A 82 -14.75 -10.98 34.88
C GLY A 82 -13.73 -9.90 35.23
N GLU A 83 -12.68 -9.70 34.41
CA GLU A 83 -11.80 -8.55 34.60
C GLU A 83 -12.55 -7.24 34.44
N ASN A 84 -12.03 -6.19 35.12
CA ASN A 84 -12.56 -4.83 35.03
C ASN A 84 -11.51 -3.93 34.37
N ILE A 85 -11.86 -3.36 33.22
CA ILE A 85 -11.00 -2.45 32.46
C ILE A 85 -11.59 -1.04 32.54
N THR A 86 -10.76 -0.09 32.96
CA THR A 86 -11.12 1.33 33.01
C THR A 86 -10.76 1.99 31.68
N VAL A 87 -11.74 2.60 31.01
CA VAL A 87 -11.55 3.42 29.81
C VAL A 87 -11.72 4.89 30.19
N ALA A 88 -10.64 5.67 30.08
CA ALA A 88 -10.59 7.05 30.55
C ALA A 88 -10.23 8.04 29.42
N LEU A 89 -11.11 9.01 29.20
CA LEU A 89 -10.80 10.21 28.41
C LEU A 89 -10.24 11.27 29.39
N LYS A 90 -8.91 11.27 29.53
CA LYS A 90 -8.20 12.14 30.49
C LYS A 90 -6.82 12.53 29.92
N PRO A 91 -6.48 13.83 29.86
CA PRO A 91 -5.14 14.28 29.44
C PRO A 91 -4.05 13.75 30.38
N ASP A 92 -2.87 13.54 29.80
CA ASP A 92 -1.62 13.26 30.51
C ASP A 92 -0.46 13.90 29.72
N LYS A 93 0.60 14.33 30.42
CA LYS A 93 1.77 14.98 29.81
C LYS A 93 2.56 14.07 28.85
N ALA A 94 2.47 12.75 29.05
CA ALA A 94 3.14 11.76 28.21
C ALA A 94 2.37 11.49 26.92
N ILE A 95 1.10 11.92 26.82
CA ILE A 95 0.22 11.70 25.66
C ILE A 95 0.36 12.88 24.70
N LYS A 96 0.73 12.58 23.45
CA LYS A 96 0.80 13.54 22.35
C LYS A 96 -0.25 13.21 21.28
N GLY A 97 -1.00 14.23 20.83
CA GLY A 97 -2.05 14.06 19.80
C GLY A 97 -3.06 12.97 20.17
N ASP A 98 -3.21 11.96 19.30
CA ASP A 98 -4.08 10.80 19.51
C ASP A 98 -3.40 9.64 20.25
N GLY A 99 -2.30 9.90 20.96
CA GLY A 99 -1.61 8.90 21.77
C GLY A 99 -2.43 8.40 22.95
N PHE A 100 -1.95 7.33 23.58
CA PHE A 100 -2.62 6.68 24.71
C PHE A 100 -1.61 6.04 25.67
N ILE A 101 -2.09 5.76 26.88
CA ILE A 101 -1.40 4.98 27.90
C ILE A 101 -2.22 3.72 28.15
N LEU A 102 -1.57 2.57 28.10
CA LEU A 102 -2.13 1.27 28.48
C LEU A 102 -1.48 0.77 29.78
N THR A 103 -2.30 0.14 30.60
CA THR A 103 -1.88 -0.71 31.70
C THR A 103 -2.67 -2.03 31.60
N PRO A 104 -2.34 -3.08 32.36
CA PRO A 104 -3.14 -4.33 32.33
C PRO A 104 -4.64 -4.13 32.61
N HIS A 105 -5.03 -3.02 33.27
CA HIS A 105 -6.41 -2.78 33.70
C HIS A 105 -6.97 -1.42 33.26
N SER A 106 -6.24 -0.65 32.43
CA SER A 106 -6.74 0.66 31.98
C SER A 106 -6.25 1.08 30.61
N ILE A 107 -7.09 1.88 29.96
CA ILE A 107 -6.83 2.55 28.69
C ILE A 107 -7.12 4.03 28.89
N GLN A 108 -6.11 4.90 28.74
CA GLN A 108 -6.22 6.35 28.92
C GLN A 108 -5.75 7.09 27.68
N ALA A 109 -6.50 8.11 27.23
CA ALA A 109 -6.07 9.01 26.17
C ALA A 109 -6.63 10.42 26.37
N ALA A 110 -6.02 11.41 25.70
CA ALA A 110 -6.46 12.81 25.76
C ALA A 110 -7.59 13.12 24.76
N THR A 111 -7.76 12.30 23.72
CA THR A 111 -8.77 12.48 22.67
C THR A 111 -9.67 11.24 22.55
N PRO A 112 -10.92 11.39 22.08
CA PRO A 112 -11.80 10.24 21.80
C PRO A 112 -11.18 9.25 20.80
N ALA A 113 -10.48 9.75 19.77
CA ALA A 113 -9.78 8.91 18.79
C ALA A 113 -8.63 8.13 19.46
N GLY A 114 -7.85 8.78 20.34
CA GLY A 114 -6.81 8.10 21.11
C GLY A 114 -7.33 6.99 22.00
N VAL A 115 -8.54 7.14 22.59
CA VAL A 115 -9.19 6.07 23.34
C VAL A 115 -9.52 4.90 22.40
N LEU A 116 -10.07 5.15 21.23
CA LEU A 116 -10.41 4.11 20.27
C LEU A 116 -9.16 3.36 19.79
N TYR A 117 -8.10 4.07 19.44
CA TYR A 117 -6.81 3.47 19.03
C TYR A 117 -6.19 2.67 20.18
N GLY A 118 -6.26 3.19 21.40
CA GLY A 118 -5.81 2.48 22.60
C GLY A 118 -6.54 1.18 22.85
N VAL A 119 -7.86 1.14 22.62
CA VAL A 119 -8.66 -0.08 22.72
C VAL A 119 -8.24 -1.12 21.68
N PHE A 120 -8.07 -0.72 20.42
CA PHE A 120 -7.60 -1.64 19.39
C PHE A 120 -6.18 -2.15 19.65
N ASP A 121 -5.28 -1.27 20.11
CA ASP A 121 -3.92 -1.68 20.47
C ASP A 121 -3.90 -2.66 21.66
N PHE A 122 -4.76 -2.41 22.66
CA PHE A 122 -4.92 -3.29 23.82
C PHE A 122 -5.39 -4.68 23.41
N LEU A 123 -6.44 -4.79 22.57
CA LEU A 123 -6.96 -6.05 22.05
C LEU A 123 -5.93 -6.79 21.18
N ARG A 124 -5.19 -6.05 20.34
CA ARG A 124 -4.10 -6.61 19.54
C ARG A 124 -3.01 -7.22 20.42
N ARG A 125 -2.57 -6.47 21.45
CA ARG A 125 -1.54 -6.94 22.40
C ARG A 125 -1.96 -8.19 23.12
N GLN A 126 -3.23 -8.29 23.55
CA GLN A 126 -3.76 -9.50 24.15
C GLN A 126 -3.67 -10.69 23.20
N LYS A 127 -4.15 -10.54 21.96
CA LYS A 127 -4.10 -11.61 20.94
C LYS A 127 -2.68 -12.00 20.58
N CYS A 128 -1.76 -11.04 20.51
CA CYS A 128 -0.36 -11.27 20.19
C CYS A 128 0.51 -11.63 21.40
N ARG A 129 -0.07 -11.72 22.61
CA ARG A 129 0.64 -12.00 23.89
C ARG A 129 1.78 -10.99 24.15
N GLN A 130 1.54 -9.72 23.87
CA GLN A 130 2.46 -8.60 24.13
C GLN A 130 2.10 -7.93 25.47
N ASP A 131 3.11 -7.25 26.10
CA ASP A 131 2.85 -6.44 27.30
C ASP A 131 1.89 -5.29 27.01
N ALA A 132 0.90 -5.12 27.90
CA ALA A 132 -0.08 -4.04 27.84
C ALA A 132 0.37 -2.77 28.57
N SER A 133 1.55 -2.74 29.21
CA SER A 133 2.05 -1.56 29.95
C SER A 133 2.88 -0.67 29.06
N ILE A 134 2.24 0.28 28.34
CA ILE A 134 2.94 1.19 27.43
C ILE A 134 2.34 2.59 27.39
N THR A 135 3.17 3.56 26.99
CA THR A 135 2.74 4.83 26.41
C THR A 135 3.03 4.80 24.91
N SER A 136 2.03 5.06 24.09
CA SER A 136 2.13 5.04 22.63
C SER A 136 1.61 6.34 22.02
N ASN A 137 2.46 7.00 21.24
CA ASN A 137 2.13 8.24 20.54
C ASN A 137 2.36 8.03 19.03
N PRO A 138 1.52 8.59 18.17
CA PRO A 138 1.72 8.45 16.73
C PRO A 138 2.94 9.27 16.25
N SER A 139 3.77 8.69 15.37
CA SER A 139 4.88 9.39 14.71
C SER A 139 4.35 10.47 13.76
N TYR A 140 3.26 10.19 13.04
CA TYR A 140 2.65 11.16 12.13
C TYR A 140 1.26 11.58 12.62
N GLY A 141 1.01 12.88 12.61
CA GLY A 141 -0.30 13.45 12.99
C GLY A 141 -1.42 13.12 12.00
N ARG A 142 -1.10 13.02 10.71
CA ARG A 142 -2.01 12.61 9.63
C ARG A 142 -1.52 11.33 8.99
N ARG A 143 -2.35 10.30 8.99
CA ARG A 143 -2.06 8.95 8.48
C ARG A 143 -3.17 8.61 7.49
N VAL A 144 -2.91 8.86 6.20
CA VAL A 144 -3.93 9.00 5.17
C VAL A 144 -3.86 7.85 4.17
N LEU A 145 -5.01 7.32 3.78
CA LEU A 145 -5.13 6.48 2.60
C LEU A 145 -5.60 7.32 1.41
N ASP A 146 -4.87 7.23 0.31
CA ASP A 146 -5.22 7.86 -0.96
C ASP A 146 -5.91 6.83 -1.85
N HIS A 147 -7.24 6.93 -1.99
CA HIS A 147 -7.99 6.10 -2.92
C HIS A 147 -7.94 6.68 -4.33
N TRP A 148 -7.48 5.88 -5.28
CA TRP A 148 -7.52 6.28 -6.69
C TRP A 148 -8.82 5.81 -7.36
N ASP A 149 -9.92 6.04 -6.65
CA ASP A 149 -11.25 5.64 -7.03
C ASP A 149 -11.89 6.67 -7.96
N ASN A 150 -12.38 6.23 -9.11
CA ASN A 150 -13.08 7.05 -10.08
C ASN A 150 -14.59 7.12 -9.78
N LEU A 151 -15.23 8.22 -10.17
CA LEU A 151 -16.66 8.44 -9.92
C LEU A 151 -17.58 7.43 -10.63
N ASN A 152 -17.08 6.72 -11.64
CA ASN A 152 -17.78 5.62 -12.32
C ASN A 152 -17.61 4.25 -11.61
N GLY A 153 -16.95 4.22 -10.46
CA GLY A 153 -16.74 3.01 -9.66
C GLY A 153 -15.52 2.17 -10.05
N THR A 154 -14.75 2.57 -11.06
CA THR A 154 -13.46 1.95 -11.33
C THR A 154 -12.39 2.46 -10.37
N ILE A 155 -11.31 1.72 -10.18
CA ILE A 155 -10.16 2.13 -9.39
C ILE A 155 -8.95 2.13 -10.32
N GLU A 156 -8.23 3.25 -10.40
CA GLU A 156 -6.97 3.30 -11.12
C GLU A 156 -5.87 2.67 -10.25
N ARG A 157 -5.11 1.75 -10.81
CA ARG A 157 -4.07 0.99 -10.08
C ARG A 157 -4.60 0.25 -8.84
N GLY A 158 -5.90 -0.08 -8.81
CA GLY A 158 -6.52 -0.87 -7.76
C GLY A 158 -6.89 -2.26 -8.28
N TYR A 159 -6.45 -3.29 -7.59
CA TYR A 159 -6.57 -4.69 -8.03
C TYR A 159 -7.52 -5.50 -7.12
N ALA A 160 -8.40 -4.79 -6.41
CA ALA A 160 -9.36 -5.36 -5.44
C ALA A 160 -10.83 -5.18 -5.88
N GLY A 161 -11.07 -5.15 -7.18
CA GLY A 161 -12.41 -4.96 -7.74
C GLY A 161 -12.82 -3.49 -7.86
N LYS A 162 -14.11 -3.20 -7.68
CA LYS A 162 -14.65 -1.84 -7.82
C LYS A 162 -14.56 -1.03 -6.52
N SER A 163 -14.71 0.29 -6.65
CA SER A 163 -14.74 1.23 -5.53
C SER A 163 -15.75 0.87 -4.44
N ILE A 164 -15.35 1.02 -3.19
CA ILE A 164 -16.26 0.92 -2.04
C ILE A 164 -17.10 2.21 -1.85
N PHE A 165 -16.73 3.32 -2.50
CA PHE A 165 -17.38 4.63 -2.35
C PHE A 165 -18.28 4.98 -3.53
N TRP A 166 -17.85 4.68 -4.76
CA TRP A 166 -18.49 5.12 -5.99
C TRP A 166 -19.12 3.96 -6.75
N ARG A 167 -20.19 4.26 -7.48
CA ARG A 167 -20.87 3.33 -8.38
C ARG A 167 -20.91 3.93 -9.78
N ASP A 168 -21.45 3.19 -10.75
CA ASP A 168 -21.74 3.73 -12.08
C ASP A 168 -22.52 5.04 -11.99
N GLU A 169 -22.22 6.02 -12.83
CA GLU A 169 -22.86 7.35 -12.86
C GLU A 169 -24.39 7.31 -13.00
N ARG A 170 -24.91 6.21 -13.52
CA ARG A 170 -26.36 5.95 -13.66
C ARG A 170 -27.01 5.51 -12.35
N ASP A 171 -26.23 5.08 -11.37
CA ASP A 171 -26.74 4.67 -10.08
C ASP A 171 -27.11 5.87 -9.22
N SER A 172 -28.08 5.64 -8.32
CA SER A 172 -28.41 6.62 -7.29
C SER A 172 -27.17 6.92 -6.44
N LEU A 173 -26.86 8.22 -6.27
CA LEU A 173 -25.84 8.67 -5.30
C LEU A 173 -26.33 8.59 -3.84
N THR A 174 -27.50 8.03 -3.58
CA THR A 174 -28.02 7.81 -2.24
C THR A 174 -27.39 6.53 -1.68
N ALA A 175 -26.80 6.62 -0.50
CA ALA A 175 -26.20 5.47 0.16
C ALA A 175 -27.29 4.50 0.65
N THR A 176 -27.07 3.22 0.46
CA THR A 176 -27.87 2.13 1.03
C THR A 176 -27.37 1.78 2.45
N ASP A 177 -28.13 1.01 3.20
CA ASP A 177 -27.69 0.49 4.50
C ASP A 177 -26.50 -0.46 4.36
N GLN A 178 -26.40 -1.17 3.21
CA GLN A 178 -25.26 -2.03 2.89
C GLN A 178 -23.99 -1.18 2.64
N ASP A 179 -24.10 -0.05 1.94
CA ASP A 179 -22.99 0.87 1.77
C ASP A 179 -22.51 1.42 3.13
N ARG A 180 -23.45 1.85 3.98
CA ARG A 180 -23.11 2.35 5.34
C ARG A 180 -22.48 1.28 6.21
N LYS A 181 -22.91 0.01 6.07
CA LYS A 181 -22.28 -1.13 6.76
C LYS A 181 -20.84 -1.33 6.26
N LEU A 182 -20.64 -1.36 4.95
CA LEU A 182 -19.31 -1.51 4.33
C LEU A 182 -18.37 -0.38 4.76
N TRP A 183 -18.83 0.87 4.76
CA TRP A 183 -18.00 2.00 5.21
C TRP A 183 -17.68 1.94 6.71
N ARG A 184 -18.57 1.41 7.55
CA ARG A 184 -18.27 1.15 8.98
C ARG A 184 -17.19 0.09 9.14
N GLU A 185 -17.25 -1.00 8.38
CA GLU A 185 -16.25 -2.06 8.40
C GLU A 185 -14.88 -1.53 7.93
N TYR A 186 -14.85 -0.76 6.85
CA TYR A 186 -13.65 -0.05 6.38
C TYR A 186 -13.09 0.91 7.44
N ALA A 187 -13.91 1.75 8.02
CA ALA A 187 -13.49 2.73 9.03
C ALA A 187 -12.98 2.04 10.30
N ARG A 188 -13.62 0.94 10.72
CA ARG A 188 -13.20 0.10 11.84
C ARG A 188 -11.83 -0.52 11.58
N ALA A 189 -11.59 -1.04 10.36
CA ALA A 189 -10.29 -1.58 9.98
C ALA A 189 -9.20 -0.51 10.05
N ASN A 190 -9.44 0.68 9.50
CA ASN A 190 -8.50 1.81 9.56
C ASN A 190 -8.20 2.24 11.00
N ALA A 191 -9.22 2.41 11.83
CA ALA A 191 -9.04 2.78 13.24
C ALA A 191 -8.19 1.75 13.99
N SER A 192 -8.34 0.46 13.67
CA SER A 192 -7.62 -0.62 14.36
C SER A 192 -6.10 -0.59 14.14
N ILE A 193 -5.63 0.09 13.11
CA ILE A 193 -4.21 0.27 12.77
C ILE A 193 -3.78 1.74 12.83
N GLY A 194 -4.64 2.63 13.35
CA GLY A 194 -4.32 4.02 13.60
C GLY A 194 -4.41 4.95 12.39
N ILE A 195 -4.98 4.55 11.26
CA ILE A 195 -5.25 5.42 10.10
C ILE A 195 -6.38 6.38 10.45
N ASN A 196 -6.17 7.69 10.21
CA ASN A 196 -7.09 8.76 10.59
C ASN A 196 -7.50 9.68 9.43
N GLY A 197 -7.22 9.31 8.19
CA GLY A 197 -7.62 10.07 7.01
C GLY A 197 -7.86 9.19 5.79
N ALA A 198 -8.78 9.61 4.92
CA ALA A 198 -9.03 8.98 3.62
C ALA A 198 -9.34 10.05 2.57
N VAL A 199 -8.59 10.06 1.47
CA VAL A 199 -8.93 10.76 0.24
C VAL A 199 -9.86 9.84 -0.55
N LEU A 200 -11.05 10.29 -0.88
CA LEU A 200 -12.12 9.41 -1.37
C LEU A 200 -12.10 9.18 -2.88
N ASN A 201 -11.26 9.89 -3.62
CA ASN A 201 -11.26 9.85 -5.08
C ASN A 201 -9.87 10.01 -5.67
N ASN A 202 -9.77 9.56 -6.93
CA ASN A 202 -8.55 9.53 -7.73
C ASN A 202 -7.82 10.89 -7.77
N VAL A 203 -6.49 10.84 -7.73
CA VAL A 203 -5.60 12.01 -7.92
C VAL A 203 -5.79 12.66 -9.31
N ASN A 204 -6.22 11.89 -10.33
CA ASN A 204 -6.70 12.38 -11.61
C ASN A 204 -8.17 12.85 -11.47
N ALA A 205 -8.39 13.84 -10.63
CA ALA A 205 -9.69 14.20 -10.12
C ALA A 205 -10.64 14.75 -11.21
N ALA A 206 -11.85 14.21 -11.26
CA ALA A 206 -12.93 14.78 -12.04
C ALA A 206 -13.48 16.01 -11.33
N PRO A 207 -13.59 17.18 -11.98
CA PRO A 207 -14.12 18.41 -11.36
C PRO A 207 -15.48 18.22 -10.70
N PHE A 208 -16.34 17.36 -11.26
CA PHE A 208 -17.71 17.12 -10.79
C PHE A 208 -17.80 16.58 -9.36
N ILE A 209 -16.73 16.05 -8.77
CA ILE A 209 -16.68 15.65 -7.35
C ILE A 209 -17.13 16.78 -6.42
N LEU A 210 -16.89 18.05 -6.81
CA LEU A 210 -17.26 19.25 -6.06
C LEU A 210 -18.69 19.72 -6.29
N SER A 211 -19.50 19.00 -7.08
CA SER A 211 -20.91 19.35 -7.29
C SER A 211 -21.76 18.99 -6.07
N GLY A 212 -22.87 19.72 -5.87
CA GLY A 212 -23.78 19.51 -4.74
C GLY A 212 -24.35 18.09 -4.67
N ARG A 213 -24.46 17.40 -5.83
CA ARG A 213 -24.88 15.99 -5.90
C ARG A 213 -23.88 15.06 -5.22
N TYR A 214 -22.59 15.20 -5.52
CA TYR A 214 -21.53 14.39 -4.91
C TYR A 214 -21.27 14.79 -3.46
N LEU A 215 -21.30 16.08 -3.12
CA LEU A 215 -21.10 16.55 -1.75
C LEU A 215 -22.11 15.96 -0.76
N LYS A 216 -23.35 15.69 -1.20
CA LYS A 216 -24.34 14.98 -0.36
C LYS A 216 -23.86 13.55 0.00
N LYS A 217 -23.39 12.79 -0.99
CA LYS A 217 -22.88 11.44 -0.75
C LYS A 217 -21.60 11.47 0.08
N ILE A 218 -20.69 12.39 -0.20
CA ILE A 218 -19.46 12.57 0.58
C ILE A 218 -19.79 12.85 2.05
N LYS A 219 -20.84 13.65 2.33
CA LYS A 219 -21.31 13.86 3.70
C LYS A 219 -21.73 12.56 4.37
N GLU A 220 -22.51 11.70 3.69
CA GLU A 220 -22.93 10.42 4.27
C GLU A 220 -21.72 9.50 4.57
N ILE A 221 -20.73 9.48 3.68
CA ILE A 221 -19.46 8.76 3.91
C ILE A 221 -18.74 9.38 5.12
N ALA A 222 -18.56 10.70 5.15
CA ALA A 222 -17.87 11.41 6.21
C ALA A 222 -18.52 11.19 7.58
N ASP A 223 -19.84 11.17 7.66
CA ASP A 223 -20.58 10.93 8.90
C ASP A 223 -20.31 9.52 9.46
N VAL A 224 -20.14 8.52 8.61
CA VAL A 224 -19.74 7.16 9.02
C VAL A 224 -18.28 7.10 9.44
N LEU A 225 -17.37 7.65 8.64
CA LEU A 225 -15.92 7.60 8.89
C LEU A 225 -15.54 8.34 10.18
N ARG A 226 -16.19 9.47 10.45
CA ARG A 226 -15.99 10.31 11.65
C ARG A 226 -16.17 9.52 12.95
N LEU A 227 -17.12 8.59 12.99
CA LEU A 227 -17.38 7.75 14.19
C LEU A 227 -16.15 6.92 14.60
N TYR A 228 -15.26 6.65 13.65
CA TYR A 228 -14.03 5.89 13.85
C TYR A 228 -12.77 6.78 13.83
N GLY A 229 -12.92 8.11 13.87
CA GLY A 229 -11.81 9.05 13.85
C GLY A 229 -11.12 9.19 12.48
N VAL A 230 -11.71 8.68 11.42
CA VAL A 230 -11.18 8.82 10.04
C VAL A 230 -11.76 10.08 9.40
N ARG A 231 -10.90 11.04 9.08
CA ARG A 231 -11.24 12.31 8.45
C ARG A 231 -11.29 12.17 6.94
N THR A 232 -12.26 12.84 6.33
CA THR A 232 -12.46 12.81 4.87
C THR A 232 -11.66 13.91 4.19
N TYR A 233 -10.98 13.58 3.12
CA TYR A 233 -10.27 14.45 2.18
C TYR A 233 -10.77 14.22 0.76
N LEU A 234 -10.52 15.15 -0.15
CA LEU A 234 -10.83 15.00 -1.57
C LEU A 234 -9.60 15.36 -2.41
N SER A 235 -9.40 14.62 -3.48
CA SER A 235 -8.55 15.07 -4.57
C SER A 235 -9.35 16.02 -5.47
N VAL A 236 -8.72 17.13 -5.91
CA VAL A 236 -9.39 18.15 -6.71
C VAL A 236 -8.62 18.44 -7.99
N ASN A 237 -9.37 18.71 -9.06
CA ASN A 237 -8.81 19.18 -10.32
C ASN A 237 -8.56 20.70 -10.24
N PHE A 238 -7.34 21.12 -10.57
CA PHE A 238 -6.93 22.52 -10.50
C PHE A 238 -7.78 23.44 -11.37
N ALA A 239 -8.24 22.95 -12.53
CA ALA A 239 -9.11 23.69 -13.45
C ALA A 239 -10.61 23.61 -13.11
N SER A 240 -11.00 23.17 -11.90
CA SER A 240 -12.42 23.15 -11.49
C SER A 240 -13.14 24.50 -11.60
N PRO A 241 -12.51 25.68 -11.39
CA PRO A 241 -13.16 26.97 -11.64
C PRO A 241 -13.65 27.17 -13.08
N ILE A 242 -12.92 26.65 -14.06
CA ILE A 242 -13.34 26.68 -15.48
C ILE A 242 -14.50 25.69 -15.68
N ALA A 243 -14.33 24.44 -15.25
CA ALA A 243 -15.27 23.36 -15.53
C ALA A 243 -16.63 23.55 -14.82
N LEU A 244 -16.64 24.02 -13.57
CA LEU A 244 -17.84 24.19 -12.75
C LEU A 244 -18.24 25.63 -12.55
N GLY A 245 -17.28 26.55 -12.47
CA GLY A 245 -17.50 27.98 -12.25
C GLY A 245 -17.74 28.78 -13.53
N LYS A 246 -17.46 28.16 -14.68
CA LYS A 246 -17.51 28.82 -16.01
C LYS A 246 -16.58 30.04 -16.10
N LEU A 247 -15.54 30.09 -15.29
CA LEU A 247 -14.52 31.13 -15.37
C LEU A 247 -13.65 30.90 -16.62
N LYS A 248 -13.03 31.97 -17.08
CA LYS A 248 -12.17 31.95 -18.29
C LYS A 248 -10.78 31.41 -18.00
N THR A 249 -10.39 31.36 -16.74
CA THR A 249 -9.07 31.00 -16.28
C THR A 249 -9.14 30.20 -14.99
N ALA A 250 -8.06 29.48 -14.65
CA ALA A 250 -7.80 28.95 -13.33
C ALA A 250 -6.47 29.48 -12.76
N ASP A 251 -5.99 30.65 -13.22
CA ASP A 251 -4.80 31.32 -12.68
C ASP A 251 -4.96 31.50 -11.15
N PRO A 252 -4.07 30.93 -10.32
CA PRO A 252 -4.20 30.97 -8.86
C PRO A 252 -4.07 32.38 -8.26
N LEU A 253 -3.62 33.36 -9.03
CA LEU A 253 -3.54 34.76 -8.59
C LEU A 253 -4.71 35.62 -9.11
N ASP A 254 -5.63 35.08 -9.91
CA ASP A 254 -6.83 35.77 -10.36
C ASP A 254 -7.83 35.88 -9.18
N PRO A 255 -8.31 37.11 -8.87
CA PRO A 255 -9.24 37.34 -7.75
C PRO A 255 -10.57 36.57 -7.87
N GLU A 256 -11.09 36.34 -9.09
CA GLU A 256 -12.35 35.60 -9.31
C GLU A 256 -12.13 34.10 -9.04
N VAL A 257 -10.97 33.56 -9.43
CA VAL A 257 -10.55 32.16 -9.14
C VAL A 257 -10.38 31.95 -7.65
N ILE A 258 -9.68 32.87 -6.97
CA ILE A 258 -9.50 32.83 -5.51
C ILE A 258 -10.85 32.83 -4.80
N LYS A 259 -11.74 33.77 -5.19
CA LYS A 259 -13.07 33.86 -4.61
C LYS A 259 -13.93 32.62 -4.87
N TRP A 260 -13.83 32.05 -6.06
CA TRP A 260 -14.55 30.82 -6.39
C TRP A 260 -14.14 29.67 -5.48
N TRP A 261 -12.83 29.46 -5.24
CA TRP A 261 -12.34 28.43 -4.32
C TRP A 261 -12.74 28.71 -2.87
N GLN A 262 -12.66 29.96 -2.42
CA GLN A 262 -13.12 30.33 -1.06
C GLN A 262 -14.59 29.97 -0.86
N ASN A 263 -15.47 30.32 -1.82
CA ASN A 263 -16.88 29.97 -1.75
C ASN A 263 -17.09 28.44 -1.78
N LYS A 264 -16.41 27.74 -2.68
CA LYS A 264 -16.53 26.28 -2.79
C LYS A 264 -16.07 25.56 -1.53
N ILE A 265 -14.99 26.01 -0.92
CA ILE A 265 -14.48 25.47 0.35
C ILE A 265 -15.47 25.77 1.49
N HIS A 266 -16.04 26.98 1.53
CA HIS A 266 -17.10 27.32 2.48
C HIS A 266 -18.31 26.38 2.35
N ASP A 267 -18.77 26.10 1.12
CA ASP A 267 -19.87 25.16 0.86
C ASP A 267 -19.55 23.76 1.42
N ILE A 268 -18.30 23.27 1.20
CA ILE A 268 -17.85 21.97 1.70
C ILE A 268 -17.91 21.93 3.23
N TYR A 269 -17.33 22.92 3.93
CA TYR A 269 -17.31 22.95 5.38
C TYR A 269 -18.70 23.19 6.01
N THR A 270 -19.60 23.83 5.30
CA THR A 270 -21.01 23.91 5.72
C THR A 270 -21.67 22.55 5.80
N VAL A 271 -21.29 21.63 4.91
CA VAL A 271 -21.86 20.27 4.82
C VAL A 271 -21.05 19.26 5.65
N ILE A 272 -19.71 19.43 5.69
CA ILE A 272 -18.75 18.51 6.37
C ILE A 272 -17.83 19.37 7.25
N PRO A 273 -18.25 19.71 8.48
CA PRO A 273 -17.53 20.67 9.33
C PRO A 273 -16.10 20.26 9.72
N ASP A 274 -15.78 18.96 9.69
CA ASP A 274 -14.48 18.40 10.01
C ASP A 274 -13.70 17.95 8.76
N PHE A 275 -14.07 18.43 7.57
CA PHE A 275 -13.37 18.13 6.33
C PHE A 275 -11.87 18.38 6.46
N GLY A 276 -11.03 17.44 5.98
CA GLY A 276 -9.59 17.47 6.22
C GLY A 276 -8.81 18.40 5.30
N GLY A 277 -9.28 18.59 4.06
CA GLY A 277 -8.60 19.38 3.05
C GLY A 277 -8.46 18.65 1.71
N PHE A 278 -7.55 19.15 0.88
CA PHE A 278 -7.40 18.69 -0.50
C PHE A 278 -6.08 17.96 -0.75
N LEU A 279 -6.13 16.95 -1.61
CA LEU A 279 -5.00 16.40 -2.33
C LEU A 279 -5.00 16.99 -3.75
N VAL A 280 -3.83 17.45 -4.22
CA VAL A 280 -3.69 18.07 -5.54
C VAL A 280 -2.55 17.45 -6.32
N LYS A 281 -2.84 16.94 -7.52
CA LYS A 281 -1.88 16.61 -8.57
C LYS A 281 -1.98 17.69 -9.64
N ALA A 282 -0.89 18.43 -9.87
CA ALA A 282 -0.86 19.57 -10.78
C ALA A 282 0.31 19.46 -11.77
N ASN A 283 0.09 19.89 -13.01
CA ASN A 283 1.06 19.92 -14.11
C ASN A 283 1.76 18.57 -14.34
N SER A 284 1.02 17.48 -14.22
CA SER A 284 1.53 16.14 -14.43
C SER A 284 0.48 15.29 -15.15
N GLU A 285 0.91 14.51 -16.15
CA GLU A 285 0.07 13.55 -16.90
C GLU A 285 -1.25 14.15 -17.40
N GLY A 286 -1.21 15.34 -17.96
CA GLY A 286 -2.37 16.04 -18.51
C GLY A 286 -3.28 16.72 -17.48
N GLN A 287 -2.93 16.66 -16.19
CA GLN A 287 -3.64 17.45 -15.18
C GLN A 287 -3.19 18.91 -15.22
N SER A 288 -4.17 19.83 -15.24
CA SER A 288 -3.90 21.27 -15.18
C SER A 288 -3.24 21.68 -13.87
N GLY A 289 -2.43 22.73 -13.93
CA GLY A 289 -1.76 23.27 -12.75
C GLY A 289 -1.35 24.73 -12.93
N PRO A 290 -0.65 25.30 -11.95
CA PRO A 290 -0.27 26.72 -11.95
C PRO A 290 0.69 27.08 -13.10
N GLN A 291 1.51 26.13 -13.57
CA GLN A 291 2.47 26.38 -14.65
C GLN A 291 1.78 26.68 -16.00
N ASP A 292 0.54 26.22 -16.19
CA ASP A 292 -0.28 26.57 -17.37
C ASP A 292 -0.56 28.09 -17.46
N TYR A 293 -0.39 28.80 -16.34
CA TYR A 293 -0.61 30.24 -16.17
C TYR A 293 0.68 30.99 -15.86
N HIS A 294 1.87 30.38 -16.09
CA HIS A 294 3.18 30.94 -15.73
C HIS A 294 3.31 31.26 -14.23
N ARG A 295 2.70 30.45 -13.37
CA ARG A 295 2.77 30.51 -11.90
C ARG A 295 3.57 29.35 -11.35
N THR A 296 4.04 29.50 -10.12
CA THR A 296 4.78 28.47 -9.41
C THR A 296 3.86 27.46 -8.71
N HIS A 297 4.41 26.29 -8.35
CA HIS A 297 3.70 25.35 -7.48
C HIS A 297 3.32 25.97 -6.13
N ALA A 298 4.16 26.89 -5.61
CA ALA A 298 3.85 27.61 -4.37
C ALA A 298 2.63 28.53 -4.53
N ASP A 299 2.50 29.28 -5.66
CA ASP A 299 1.32 30.10 -5.92
C ASP A 299 0.03 29.25 -5.94
N GLY A 300 0.07 28.12 -6.65
CA GLY A 300 -1.07 27.20 -6.73
C GLY A 300 -1.47 26.59 -5.39
N ALA A 301 -0.49 26.05 -4.65
CA ALA A 301 -0.74 25.45 -3.36
C ALA A 301 -1.21 26.47 -2.30
N ASN A 302 -0.63 27.66 -2.31
CA ASN A 302 -0.96 28.73 -1.35
C ASN A 302 -2.38 29.27 -1.54
N MET A 303 -2.89 29.35 -2.76
CA MET A 303 -4.29 29.71 -3.04
C MET A 303 -5.25 28.77 -2.28
N PHE A 304 -5.06 27.47 -2.37
CA PHE A 304 -5.87 26.50 -1.62
C PHE A 304 -5.65 26.60 -0.12
N ALA A 305 -4.39 26.75 0.29
CA ALA A 305 -3.99 26.79 1.69
C ALA A 305 -4.61 27.98 2.42
N ASP A 306 -4.60 29.16 1.79
CA ASP A 306 -5.19 30.37 2.35
C ASP A 306 -6.73 30.25 2.46
N ALA A 307 -7.38 29.61 1.48
CA ALA A 307 -8.83 29.36 1.52
C ALA A 307 -9.25 28.31 2.57
N LEU A 308 -8.41 27.30 2.82
CA LEU A 308 -8.64 26.23 3.82
C LEU A 308 -8.28 26.65 5.26
N ARG A 309 -7.38 27.61 5.43
CA ARG A 309 -6.84 28.05 6.73
C ARG A 309 -7.90 28.40 7.78
N PRO A 310 -9.01 29.13 7.45
CA PRO A 310 -10.05 29.49 8.44
C PRO A 310 -10.71 28.26 9.08
N TYR A 311 -10.67 27.11 8.40
CA TYR A 311 -11.31 25.86 8.81
C TYR A 311 -10.32 24.85 9.40
N GLY A 312 -9.03 25.14 9.42
CA GLY A 312 -7.97 24.21 9.86
C GLY A 312 -7.69 23.08 8.87
N GLY A 313 -8.09 23.23 7.59
CA GLY A 313 -7.81 22.29 6.53
C GLY A 313 -6.38 22.38 6.00
N ILE A 314 -5.91 21.31 5.37
CA ILE A 314 -4.56 21.21 4.80
C ILE A 314 -4.60 20.98 3.30
N VAL A 315 -3.50 21.29 2.63
CA VAL A 315 -3.23 20.92 1.23
C VAL A 315 -2.12 19.88 1.22
N MET A 316 -2.40 18.73 0.65
CA MET A 316 -1.41 17.72 0.28
C MET A 316 -1.09 17.94 -1.19
N TRP A 317 0.11 18.48 -1.48
CA TRP A 317 0.51 18.84 -2.84
C TRP A 317 1.53 17.84 -3.35
N ARG A 318 1.17 17.06 -4.37
CA ARG A 318 2.05 16.00 -4.86
C ARG A 318 3.24 16.56 -5.64
N ALA A 319 4.44 16.21 -5.23
CA ALA A 319 5.67 16.45 -5.98
C ALA A 319 5.90 15.34 -7.00
N PHE A 320 4.95 15.20 -7.92
CA PHE A 320 5.03 14.24 -9.01
C PHE A 320 4.90 14.99 -10.33
N VAL A 321 6.03 15.15 -11.01
CA VAL A 321 6.15 15.96 -12.21
C VAL A 321 6.55 15.09 -13.38
N TYR A 322 5.84 15.25 -14.47
CA TYR A 322 6.16 14.72 -15.78
C TYR A 322 6.36 15.86 -16.79
N SER A 323 7.35 16.70 -16.53
CA SER A 323 7.77 17.75 -17.44
C SER A 323 8.84 17.21 -18.40
N ALA A 324 8.81 17.60 -19.67
CA ALA A 324 9.83 17.24 -20.64
C ALA A 324 11.12 18.10 -20.53
N SER A 325 11.27 18.85 -19.44
CA SER A 325 12.32 19.87 -19.29
C SER A 325 13.71 19.34 -18.91
N ASP A 326 13.80 18.10 -18.43
CA ASP A 326 15.07 17.47 -18.05
C ASP A 326 15.27 16.15 -18.79
N ASN A 327 16.53 15.85 -19.13
CA ASN A 327 16.93 14.60 -19.79
C ASN A 327 16.90 13.40 -18.84
N ASP A 328 16.81 13.62 -17.53
CA ASP A 328 16.67 12.56 -16.52
C ASP A 328 15.47 12.82 -15.62
N ARG A 329 14.46 11.97 -15.77
CA ARG A 329 13.23 12.01 -15.01
C ARG A 329 13.43 11.93 -13.49
N ALA A 330 14.49 11.28 -13.03
CA ALA A 330 14.81 11.18 -11.61
C ALA A 330 15.16 12.53 -10.96
N LYS A 331 15.51 13.55 -11.77
CA LYS A 331 15.88 14.88 -11.28
C LYS A 331 14.70 15.84 -11.15
N GLN A 332 13.58 15.58 -11.83
CA GLN A 332 12.54 16.58 -12.06
C GLN A 332 11.87 17.06 -10.77
N ALA A 333 11.41 16.15 -9.91
CA ALA A 333 10.72 16.56 -8.67
C ALA A 333 11.63 17.40 -7.76
N TYR A 334 12.89 17.04 -7.64
CA TYR A 334 13.86 17.82 -6.87
C TYR A 334 14.08 19.22 -7.49
N ALA A 335 14.32 19.29 -8.77
CA ALA A 335 14.59 20.56 -9.46
C ALA A 335 13.38 21.52 -9.40
N GLU A 336 12.16 20.99 -9.45
CA GLU A 336 10.96 21.83 -9.44
C GLU A 336 10.50 22.24 -8.04
N PHE A 337 10.76 21.47 -7.00
CA PHE A 337 10.23 21.75 -5.66
C PHE A 337 11.24 22.35 -4.70
N MET A 338 12.51 21.93 -4.73
CA MET A 338 13.53 22.41 -3.80
C MET A 338 13.71 23.95 -3.82
N PRO A 339 13.66 24.66 -4.98
CA PRO A 339 13.80 26.12 -5.01
C PRO A 339 12.70 26.89 -4.28
N PHE A 340 11.58 26.24 -4.01
CA PHE A 340 10.43 26.85 -3.32
C PHE A 340 10.36 26.52 -1.82
N ASP A 341 11.41 25.92 -1.24
CA ASP A 341 11.45 25.64 0.19
C ASP A 341 11.25 26.91 1.03
N GLY A 342 10.25 26.90 1.90
CA GLY A 342 9.86 28.04 2.73
C GLY A 342 8.92 29.06 2.06
N GLN A 343 8.52 28.84 0.80
CA GLN A 343 7.52 29.68 0.11
C GLN A 343 6.10 29.13 0.24
N PHE A 344 5.96 27.86 0.61
CA PHE A 344 4.65 27.26 0.88
C PHE A 344 4.09 27.69 2.25
N ARG A 345 2.77 27.81 2.36
CA ARG A 345 2.09 28.07 3.63
C ARG A 345 2.28 26.90 4.62
N ASP A 346 2.14 27.19 5.92
CA ASP A 346 2.33 26.23 7.01
C ASP A 346 1.28 25.08 7.05
N ASN A 347 0.20 25.19 6.29
CA ASN A 347 -0.81 24.16 6.09
C ASN A 347 -0.73 23.47 4.71
N VAL A 348 0.36 23.69 3.96
CA VAL A 348 0.73 22.90 2.78
C VAL A 348 1.71 21.82 3.21
N ILE A 349 1.52 20.60 2.74
CA ILE A 349 2.42 19.47 2.93
C ILE A 349 2.77 18.92 1.53
N ILE A 350 4.07 18.91 1.21
CA ILE A 350 4.52 18.34 -0.07
C ILE A 350 4.52 16.82 0.05
N GLN A 351 3.72 16.17 -0.77
CA GLN A 351 3.58 14.71 -0.81
C GLN A 351 4.55 14.12 -1.81
N VAL A 352 5.50 13.33 -1.33
CA VAL A 352 6.67 12.85 -2.08
C VAL A 352 6.67 11.33 -2.12
N LYS A 353 6.72 10.75 -3.31
CA LYS A 353 6.88 9.31 -3.51
C LYS A 353 8.15 8.79 -2.83
N ASN A 354 8.15 7.52 -2.45
CA ASN A 354 9.29 6.89 -1.79
C ASN A 354 10.61 7.01 -2.57
N GLY A 355 10.57 6.91 -3.90
CA GLY A 355 11.72 7.09 -4.78
C GLY A 355 11.58 8.27 -5.74
N PRO A 356 12.64 8.63 -6.46
CA PRO A 356 12.65 9.82 -7.31
C PRO A 356 11.90 9.67 -8.64
N VAL A 357 11.56 8.44 -9.05
CA VAL A 357 10.86 8.21 -10.32
C VAL A 357 9.40 7.83 -10.11
N ASP A 358 9.10 6.62 -9.68
CA ASP A 358 7.70 6.17 -9.63
C ASP A 358 7.53 4.80 -8.94
N PHE A 359 7.47 4.70 -7.64
CA PHE A 359 7.18 3.48 -6.85
C PHE A 359 7.85 2.19 -7.37
N GLN A 360 9.02 2.30 -7.97
CA GLN A 360 9.71 1.15 -8.57
C GLN A 360 10.05 0.10 -7.50
N PRO A 361 10.20 -1.17 -7.88
CA PRO A 361 10.53 -2.26 -6.95
C PRO A 361 11.73 -1.98 -6.06
N ARG A 362 12.73 -1.28 -6.61
CA ARG A 362 13.88 -0.76 -5.87
C ARG A 362 14.38 0.52 -6.51
N GLU A 363 14.26 1.60 -5.77
CA GLU A 363 14.86 2.91 -6.04
C GLU A 363 15.58 3.39 -4.78
N PRO A 364 16.56 4.30 -4.90
CA PRO A 364 17.01 5.07 -3.75
C PRO A 364 15.86 5.94 -3.23
N PHE A 365 15.95 6.42 -2.00
CA PHE A 365 14.95 7.37 -1.49
C PHE A 365 14.92 8.66 -2.32
N SER A 366 13.76 9.33 -2.39
CA SER A 366 13.65 10.63 -3.08
C SER A 366 14.55 11.68 -2.41
N PRO A 367 15.41 12.38 -3.19
CA PRO A 367 16.30 13.39 -2.63
C PRO A 367 15.57 14.61 -2.07
N LEU A 368 14.27 14.75 -2.25
CA LEU A 368 13.45 15.78 -1.59
C LEU A 368 13.34 15.57 -0.07
N PHE A 369 13.52 14.32 0.42
CA PHE A 369 13.50 14.07 1.84
C PHE A 369 14.69 14.69 2.54
N GLY A 370 14.41 15.61 3.48
CA GLY A 370 15.38 16.30 4.29
C GLY A 370 16.01 17.55 3.68
N VAL A 371 15.90 17.77 2.36
CA VAL A 371 16.40 18.99 1.71
C VAL A 371 15.44 20.16 1.90
N MET A 372 14.13 19.90 1.90
CA MET A 372 13.10 20.90 2.18
C MET A 372 12.98 21.09 3.70
N LYS A 373 13.72 22.05 4.26
CA LYS A 373 13.88 22.23 5.73
C LYS A 373 12.81 23.13 6.34
N LYS A 374 12.15 23.96 5.53
CA LYS A 374 11.18 24.97 5.96
C LYS A 374 9.74 24.63 5.58
N THR A 375 9.56 23.68 4.65
CA THR A 375 8.26 23.23 4.16
C THR A 375 7.98 21.83 4.67
N SER A 376 6.75 21.58 5.13
CA SER A 376 6.35 20.23 5.54
C SER A 376 6.39 19.27 4.35
N VAL A 377 7.02 18.11 4.54
CA VAL A 377 7.11 17.03 3.56
C VAL A 377 6.56 15.75 4.17
N MET A 378 5.83 14.98 3.39
CA MET A 378 5.29 13.68 3.79
C MET A 378 5.67 12.58 2.79
N PRO A 379 6.01 11.37 3.27
CA PRO A 379 6.19 10.22 2.40
C PRO A 379 4.84 9.77 1.81
N GLU A 380 4.85 9.42 0.52
CA GLU A 380 3.77 8.70 -0.16
C GLU A 380 4.25 7.29 -0.50
N PHE A 381 3.55 6.29 0.03
CA PHE A 381 3.78 4.88 -0.26
C PHE A 381 2.72 4.36 -1.22
N GLU A 382 3.03 3.28 -1.92
CA GLU A 382 2.06 2.59 -2.76
C GLU A 382 1.73 1.22 -2.16
N ILE A 383 0.47 1.05 -1.72
CA ILE A 383 -0.03 -0.23 -1.19
C ILE A 383 -0.54 -1.11 -2.34
N THR A 384 -0.85 -0.51 -3.49
CA THR A 384 -1.42 -1.18 -4.67
C THR A 384 -0.47 -2.15 -5.35
N LYS A 385 0.84 -2.00 -5.19
CA LYS A 385 1.86 -2.82 -5.86
C LYS A 385 1.81 -2.74 -7.39
N GLU A 386 1.59 -1.56 -7.95
CA GLU A 386 1.49 -1.34 -9.40
C GLU A 386 2.66 -1.96 -10.17
N TYR A 387 3.88 -1.84 -9.64
CA TYR A 387 5.11 -2.37 -10.24
C TYR A 387 5.62 -3.65 -9.57
N LEU A 388 4.84 -4.24 -8.66
CA LEU A 388 5.26 -5.36 -7.83
C LEU A 388 4.32 -6.57 -7.96
N GLY A 389 3.78 -6.77 -9.17
CA GLY A 389 2.94 -7.94 -9.49
C GLY A 389 1.51 -7.85 -8.98
N GLU A 390 1.03 -6.62 -8.72
CA GLU A 390 -0.38 -6.31 -8.42
C GLU A 390 -0.93 -7.20 -7.29
N ASN A 391 -2.16 -7.73 -7.42
CA ASN A 391 -2.76 -8.64 -6.44
C ASN A 391 -2.34 -10.11 -6.63
N ILE A 392 -1.43 -10.41 -7.55
CA ILE A 392 -1.00 -11.78 -7.87
C ILE A 392 0.27 -12.16 -7.11
N HIS A 393 1.33 -11.34 -7.24
CA HIS A 393 2.61 -11.71 -6.62
C HIS A 393 2.59 -11.45 -5.12
N LEU A 394 3.07 -12.41 -4.33
CA LEU A 394 3.26 -12.24 -2.91
C LEU A 394 4.46 -11.33 -2.69
N VAL A 395 4.21 -10.11 -2.22
CA VAL A 395 5.21 -9.11 -1.86
C VAL A 395 4.77 -8.38 -0.59
N PHE A 396 5.52 -8.57 0.50
CA PHE A 396 5.29 -7.86 1.76
C PHE A 396 6.05 -6.54 1.77
N LEU A 397 5.32 -5.44 1.62
CA LEU A 397 5.85 -4.10 1.40
C LEU A 397 6.48 -3.46 2.64
N ALA A 398 6.17 -3.93 3.84
CA ALA A 398 6.75 -3.37 5.06
C ALA A 398 8.29 -3.35 5.03
N THR A 399 8.94 -4.32 4.39
CA THR A 399 10.41 -4.35 4.23
C THR A 399 10.94 -3.23 3.34
N LEU A 400 10.16 -2.79 2.35
CA LEU A 400 10.46 -1.61 1.51
C LEU A 400 10.33 -0.33 2.33
N TRP A 401 9.24 -0.20 3.06
CA TRP A 401 8.92 1.02 3.80
C TRP A 401 9.82 1.20 5.03
N GLU A 402 10.16 0.10 5.73
CA GLU A 402 11.16 0.11 6.80
C GLU A 402 12.54 0.54 6.27
N GLU A 403 12.99 -0.01 5.14
CA GLU A 403 14.25 0.38 4.49
C GLU A 403 14.25 1.88 4.15
N LEU A 404 13.16 2.40 3.57
CA LEU A 404 13.04 3.81 3.22
C LEU A 404 13.07 4.69 4.46
N LEU A 405 12.20 4.44 5.44
CA LEU A 405 12.07 5.28 6.64
C LEU A 405 13.37 5.35 7.43
N ASN A 406 14.17 4.28 7.41
CA ASN A 406 15.48 4.20 8.07
C ASN A 406 16.65 4.68 7.18
N SER A 407 16.43 5.03 5.90
CA SER A 407 17.49 5.55 5.04
C SER A 407 17.98 6.89 5.55
N ASP A 408 19.29 6.99 5.80
CA ASP A 408 19.92 8.23 6.28
C ASP A 408 20.08 9.22 5.14
N THR A 409 19.50 10.40 5.27
CA THR A 409 19.61 11.47 4.28
C THR A 409 20.89 12.30 4.44
N TYR A 410 21.52 12.24 5.60
CA TYR A 410 22.65 13.08 6.04
C TYR A 410 22.37 14.59 6.01
N GLN A 411 21.17 15.03 5.70
CA GLN A 411 20.81 16.47 5.54
C GLN A 411 20.96 17.30 6.82
N ALA A 412 20.90 16.66 7.98
CA ALA A 412 21.20 17.26 9.28
C ALA A 412 22.32 16.50 10.03
N GLY A 413 23.24 15.89 9.28
CA GLY A 413 24.28 15.00 9.78
C GLY A 413 23.84 13.55 9.85
N LYS A 414 24.74 12.67 10.31
CA LYS A 414 24.47 11.24 10.44
C LYS A 414 23.27 10.97 11.35
N GLY A 415 22.37 10.08 10.92
CA GLY A 415 21.15 9.72 11.65
C GLY A 415 19.96 10.61 11.32
N SER A 416 20.05 11.49 10.32
CA SER A 416 18.88 12.20 9.78
C SER A 416 18.12 11.33 8.78
N THR A 417 17.45 10.30 9.31
CA THR A 417 16.69 9.36 8.50
C THR A 417 15.48 10.03 7.81
N VAL A 418 14.95 9.43 6.76
CA VAL A 418 13.72 9.90 6.08
C VAL A 418 12.60 10.08 7.10
N ALA A 419 12.39 9.10 8.01
CA ALA A 419 11.41 9.21 9.08
C ALA A 419 11.63 10.48 9.91
N ARG A 420 12.81 10.68 10.45
CA ARG A 420 13.15 11.85 11.31
C ARG A 420 13.09 13.19 10.58
N CYS A 421 13.26 13.20 9.26
CA CYS A 421 13.10 14.41 8.46
C CYS A 421 11.63 14.76 8.20
N THR A 422 10.68 13.80 8.38
CA THR A 422 9.26 13.97 8.01
C THR A 422 8.29 13.86 9.20
N ASP A 423 8.73 13.31 10.34
CA ASP A 423 7.93 13.15 11.57
C ASP A 423 7.94 14.37 12.50
N GLY A 424 8.70 15.42 12.14
CA GLY A 424 8.88 16.63 12.95
C GLY A 424 10.02 16.57 13.97
N SER A 425 10.79 15.48 14.03
CA SER A 425 11.88 15.31 15.00
C SER A 425 13.08 16.21 14.70
N ILE A 426 13.42 16.40 13.43
CA ILE A 426 14.56 17.23 12.99
C ILE A 426 14.07 18.61 12.56
N TYR A 427 13.09 18.66 11.65
CA TYR A 427 12.56 19.92 11.14
C TYR A 427 11.18 20.18 11.77
N PRO A 428 11.00 21.30 12.50
CA PRO A 428 9.70 21.65 13.06
C PRO A 428 8.66 21.78 11.95
N GLN A 429 7.62 20.96 12.02
CA GLN A 429 6.50 20.99 11.10
C GLN A 429 5.20 21.17 11.87
N LYS A 430 4.32 22.07 11.40
CA LYS A 430 3.01 22.26 12.01
C LYS A 430 2.13 21.03 11.87
N TYR A 431 2.24 20.37 10.72
CA TYR A 431 1.54 19.13 10.41
C TYR A 431 2.53 18.10 9.90
N THR A 432 2.58 16.95 10.55
CA THR A 432 3.28 15.77 10.07
C THR A 432 2.30 14.81 9.44
N ALA A 433 2.66 14.21 8.33
CA ALA A 433 1.76 13.33 7.59
C ALA A 433 2.52 12.19 6.89
N ILE A 434 1.79 11.12 6.58
CA ILE A 434 2.20 10.01 5.73
C ILE A 434 0.99 9.53 4.94
N ALA A 435 1.16 9.21 3.67
CA ALA A 435 0.11 8.74 2.79
C ALA A 435 0.41 7.36 2.18
N GLY A 436 -0.62 6.59 1.92
CA GLY A 436 -0.55 5.32 1.19
C GLY A 436 -1.62 5.21 0.12
N VAL A 437 -1.22 4.90 -1.12
CA VAL A 437 -2.16 4.62 -2.21
C VAL A 437 -2.85 3.29 -1.93
N ALA A 438 -4.16 3.31 -1.73
CA ALA A 438 -4.93 2.20 -1.20
C ALA A 438 -5.23 1.13 -2.26
N ASN A 439 -5.03 -0.14 -1.92
CA ASN A 439 -5.54 -1.29 -2.68
C ASN A 439 -6.74 -1.89 -1.94
N ILE A 440 -7.88 -1.19 -1.98
CA ILE A 440 -9.10 -1.56 -1.26
C ILE A 440 -10.28 -1.42 -2.21
N GLY A 441 -11.05 -2.49 -2.37
CA GLY A 441 -12.21 -2.53 -3.24
C GLY A 441 -13.27 -3.52 -2.77
N LEU A 442 -14.23 -3.81 -3.65
CA LEU A 442 -15.37 -4.70 -3.38
C LEU A 442 -15.04 -6.20 -3.46
N ASP A 443 -13.78 -6.58 -3.61
CA ASP A 443 -13.41 -7.99 -3.51
C ASP A 443 -13.74 -8.55 -2.13
N SER A 444 -14.02 -9.84 -2.06
CA SER A 444 -14.44 -10.51 -0.83
C SER A 444 -13.44 -10.34 0.32
N ASN A 445 -12.14 -10.29 -0.01
CA ASN A 445 -11.04 -10.06 0.94
C ASN A 445 -10.54 -8.61 1.00
N TRP A 446 -11.24 -7.65 0.39
CA TRP A 446 -10.91 -6.23 0.30
C TRP A 446 -9.70 -5.85 -0.56
N CYS A 447 -8.71 -6.70 -0.72
CA CYS A 447 -7.40 -6.35 -1.28
C CYS A 447 -7.04 -7.18 -2.51
N GLY A 448 -7.94 -8.06 -2.97
CA GLY A 448 -7.70 -8.96 -4.10
C GLY A 448 -6.77 -10.14 -3.77
N SER A 449 -6.12 -10.13 -2.61
CA SER A 449 -5.26 -11.19 -2.10
C SER A 449 -5.19 -11.15 -0.57
N ASP A 450 -5.13 -12.31 0.08
CA ASP A 450 -5.01 -12.36 1.55
C ASP A 450 -3.71 -11.70 2.04
N PHE A 451 -2.57 -11.90 1.35
CA PHE A 451 -1.31 -11.27 1.74
C PHE A 451 -1.25 -9.76 1.44
N ASP A 452 -2.11 -9.23 0.58
CA ASP A 452 -2.20 -7.78 0.37
C ASP A 452 -2.89 -7.07 1.54
N GLN A 453 -3.72 -7.77 2.30
CA GLN A 453 -4.21 -7.27 3.59
C GLN A 453 -3.06 -6.98 4.56
N ALA A 454 -1.98 -7.77 4.53
CA ALA A 454 -0.78 -7.53 5.32
C ALA A 454 -0.11 -6.19 4.98
N ASN A 455 -0.18 -5.75 3.72
CA ASN A 455 0.37 -4.47 3.28
C ASN A 455 -0.48 -3.29 3.80
N TRP A 456 -1.81 -3.39 3.75
CA TRP A 456 -2.68 -2.40 4.39
C TRP A 456 -2.43 -2.31 5.90
N TYR A 457 -2.38 -3.45 6.59
CA TYR A 457 -2.05 -3.53 8.02
C TYR A 457 -0.69 -2.88 8.31
N ALA A 458 0.33 -3.22 7.56
CA ALA A 458 1.70 -2.74 7.74
C ALA A 458 1.81 -1.23 7.54
N PHE A 459 1.11 -0.66 6.55
CA PHE A 459 1.09 0.79 6.35
C PHE A 459 0.56 1.51 7.60
N GLY A 460 -0.59 1.10 8.14
CA GLY A 460 -1.14 1.71 9.34
C GLY A 460 -0.22 1.59 10.55
N ARG A 461 0.43 0.42 10.73
CA ARG A 461 1.37 0.19 11.84
C ARG A 461 2.60 1.08 11.75
N LEU A 462 3.23 1.21 10.57
CA LEU A 462 4.38 2.10 10.33
C LEU A 462 3.99 3.57 10.37
N ALA A 463 2.81 3.94 9.89
CA ALA A 463 2.31 5.31 9.98
C ALA A 463 2.05 5.73 11.43
N TRP A 464 1.69 4.79 12.30
CA TRP A 464 1.58 5.03 13.74
C TRP A 464 2.94 5.09 14.43
N ASN A 465 3.83 4.13 14.14
CA ASN A 465 5.17 4.05 14.72
C ASN A 465 6.18 3.62 13.65
N ASP A 466 6.91 4.57 13.12
CA ASP A 466 7.90 4.42 12.06
C ASP A 466 9.19 3.67 12.47
N HIS A 467 9.32 3.36 13.77
CA HIS A 467 10.40 2.53 14.31
C HIS A 467 10.06 1.04 14.38
N LEU A 468 8.84 0.62 14.00
CA LEU A 468 8.48 -0.79 14.02
C LEU A 468 9.23 -1.57 12.93
N SER A 469 9.71 -2.76 13.29
CA SER A 469 10.30 -3.66 12.30
C SER A 469 9.23 -4.39 11.48
N SER A 470 9.51 -4.62 10.20
CA SER A 470 8.68 -5.43 9.33
C SER A 470 8.46 -6.85 9.88
N ALA A 471 9.46 -7.39 10.60
CA ALA A 471 9.37 -8.71 11.24
C ALA A 471 8.32 -8.74 12.36
N LEU A 472 8.22 -7.69 13.19
CA LEU A 472 7.18 -7.58 14.21
C LEU A 472 5.80 -7.41 13.59
N ILE A 473 5.69 -6.59 12.57
CA ILE A 473 4.42 -6.33 11.86
C ILE A 473 3.90 -7.62 11.20
N ALA A 474 4.77 -8.40 10.56
CA ALA A 474 4.40 -9.69 9.98
C ALA A 474 3.93 -10.69 11.04
N ASP A 475 4.63 -10.76 12.18
CA ASP A 475 4.26 -11.60 13.32
C ASP A 475 2.87 -11.26 13.87
N GLU A 476 2.59 -9.96 14.09
CA GLU A 476 1.29 -9.46 14.53
C GLU A 476 0.19 -9.84 13.53
N TRP A 477 0.39 -9.51 12.25
CA TRP A 477 -0.62 -9.75 11.23
C TRP A 477 -0.95 -11.25 11.09
N LEU A 478 0.05 -12.12 11.05
CA LEU A 478 -0.15 -13.57 10.98
C LEU A 478 -0.92 -14.10 12.18
N LYS A 479 -0.57 -13.67 13.40
CA LYS A 479 -1.28 -14.06 14.62
C LYS A 479 -2.72 -13.59 14.63
N LEU A 480 -3.01 -12.38 14.16
CA LEU A 480 -4.35 -11.82 14.12
C LEU A 480 -5.23 -12.44 13.03
N THR A 481 -4.60 -12.89 11.93
CA THR A 481 -5.31 -13.34 10.72
C THR A 481 -5.52 -14.84 10.70
N PHE A 482 -4.61 -15.66 11.22
CA PHE A 482 -4.65 -17.11 11.09
C PHE A 482 -4.81 -17.86 12.42
N SER A 483 -4.50 -17.27 13.59
CA SER A 483 -4.58 -17.98 14.87
C SER A 483 -5.99 -18.21 15.41
N SER A 484 -7.02 -17.59 14.83
CA SER A 484 -8.40 -17.61 15.35
C SER A 484 -9.34 -18.55 14.62
N ASP A 485 -8.87 -19.35 13.68
CA ASP A 485 -9.73 -20.30 12.97
C ASP A 485 -10.19 -21.43 13.88
N SER A 486 -11.51 -21.62 13.94
CA SER A 486 -12.18 -22.55 14.87
C SER A 486 -11.78 -24.02 14.70
N LEU A 487 -11.27 -24.41 13.53
CA LEU A 487 -10.70 -25.73 13.28
C LEU A 487 -9.33 -25.92 13.95
N MET A 488 -8.59 -24.82 14.18
CA MET A 488 -7.25 -24.84 14.72
C MET A 488 -7.19 -24.45 16.20
N ALA A 489 -8.13 -23.64 16.69
CA ALA A 489 -8.16 -23.24 18.10
C ALA A 489 -8.27 -24.45 19.05
N ALA A 490 -8.89 -25.54 18.62
CA ALA A 490 -8.98 -26.79 19.37
C ALA A 490 -7.66 -27.60 19.31
N GLN A 491 -6.89 -27.47 18.21
CA GLN A 491 -5.61 -28.16 18.01
C GLN A 491 -4.41 -27.33 18.47
N LEU A 492 -4.52 -25.99 18.45
CA LEU A 492 -3.43 -25.05 18.71
C LEU A 492 -3.35 -24.53 20.15
N SER A 493 -4.37 -24.78 20.98
CA SER A 493 -4.40 -24.31 22.39
C SER A 493 -3.29 -24.91 23.28
N ALA A 494 -2.51 -25.84 22.78
CA ALA A 494 -1.43 -26.54 23.50
C ALA A 494 -0.09 -26.61 22.74
N ASP A 495 0.11 -26.02 21.53
CA ASP A 495 1.17 -26.51 20.67
C ASP A 495 2.15 -25.43 20.18
N SER A 496 3.40 -25.56 20.63
CA SER A 496 4.63 -25.00 20.00
C SER A 496 4.76 -25.33 18.49
N ASN A 497 3.99 -26.28 17.98
CA ASN A 497 3.98 -26.72 16.59
C ASN A 497 3.45 -25.66 15.62
N TRP A 498 2.43 -24.87 15.99
CA TRP A 498 1.92 -23.82 15.12
C TRP A 498 2.96 -22.70 14.89
N GLU A 499 3.66 -22.29 15.95
CA GLU A 499 4.71 -21.26 15.82
C GLU A 499 5.86 -21.74 14.93
N ASN A 500 6.27 -22.99 15.08
CA ASN A 500 7.39 -23.56 14.33
C ASN A 500 7.00 -23.99 12.90
N ASN A 501 5.82 -24.54 12.71
CA ASN A 501 5.44 -25.17 11.44
C ASN A 501 4.65 -24.23 10.52
N PHE A 502 4.03 -23.16 11.06
CA PHE A 502 3.30 -22.18 10.26
C PHE A 502 3.86 -20.76 10.41
N LEU A 503 3.83 -20.17 11.63
CA LEU A 503 4.14 -18.77 11.84
C LEU A 503 5.57 -18.41 11.37
N ALA A 504 6.58 -19.12 11.83
CA ALA A 504 7.98 -18.81 11.51
C ALA A 504 8.31 -19.02 10.02
N PRO A 505 7.92 -20.13 9.35
CA PRO A 505 8.14 -20.29 7.91
C PRO A 505 7.42 -19.26 7.05
N VAL A 506 6.14 -18.98 7.32
CA VAL A 506 5.35 -18.02 6.54
C VAL A 506 5.85 -16.60 6.77
N LYS A 507 6.21 -16.22 8.00
CA LYS A 507 6.88 -14.96 8.29
C LYS A 507 8.19 -14.83 7.51
N GLY A 508 9.00 -15.88 7.47
CA GLY A 508 10.24 -15.92 6.70
C GLY A 508 10.01 -15.73 5.20
N MET A 509 8.96 -16.32 4.64
CA MET A 509 8.52 -16.12 3.27
C MET A 509 8.12 -14.65 3.01
N MET A 510 7.29 -14.06 3.87
CA MET A 510 6.87 -12.66 3.76
C MET A 510 8.08 -11.71 3.74
N LEU A 511 8.99 -11.84 4.71
CA LEU A 511 10.14 -10.95 4.85
C LEU A 511 11.12 -11.00 3.66
N LYS A 512 11.21 -12.15 2.99
CA LYS A 512 12.06 -12.34 1.80
C LYS A 512 11.38 -11.92 0.50
N SER A 513 10.05 -11.84 0.48
CA SER A 513 9.25 -11.77 -0.76
C SER A 513 9.58 -10.58 -1.64
N ARG A 514 9.83 -9.38 -1.07
CA ARG A 514 10.24 -8.21 -1.86
C ARG A 514 11.60 -8.42 -2.54
N GLN A 515 12.63 -8.88 -1.81
CA GLN A 515 13.94 -9.08 -2.41
C GLN A 515 13.91 -10.18 -3.49
N VAL A 516 13.12 -11.23 -3.27
CA VAL A 516 12.89 -12.29 -4.25
C VAL A 516 12.27 -11.70 -5.53
N MET A 517 11.27 -10.84 -5.37
CA MET A 517 10.63 -10.18 -6.50
C MET A 517 11.60 -9.25 -7.24
N VAL A 518 12.37 -8.43 -6.55
CA VAL A 518 13.41 -7.60 -7.14
C VAL A 518 14.40 -8.46 -7.95
N ASN A 519 14.80 -9.61 -7.44
CA ASN A 519 15.74 -10.49 -8.13
C ASN A 519 15.20 -11.02 -9.46
N TYR A 520 13.94 -11.46 -9.53
CA TYR A 520 13.41 -11.99 -10.80
C TYR A 520 12.81 -10.91 -11.72
N MET A 521 12.60 -9.69 -11.25
CA MET A 521 12.09 -8.60 -12.09
C MET A 521 13.18 -7.62 -12.51
N MET A 522 13.80 -6.92 -11.53
CA MET A 522 14.67 -5.76 -11.74
C MET A 522 15.86 -5.76 -10.79
N PRO A 523 16.78 -6.72 -10.90
CA PRO A 523 17.93 -6.80 -10.02
C PRO A 523 18.92 -5.63 -10.25
N LEU A 524 19.78 -5.41 -9.26
CA LEU A 524 20.93 -4.49 -9.30
C LEU A 524 20.60 -3.02 -9.60
N GLY A 525 19.36 -2.59 -9.34
CA GLY A 525 18.90 -1.22 -9.61
C GLY A 525 18.32 -1.01 -11.00
N LEU A 526 18.09 -2.06 -11.77
CA LEU A 526 17.23 -1.98 -12.95
C LEU A 526 15.83 -1.50 -12.54
N HIS A 527 15.18 -0.76 -13.43
CA HIS A 527 13.85 -0.19 -13.19
C HIS A 527 13.11 0.06 -14.49
N HIS A 528 11.78 0.20 -14.41
CA HIS A 528 10.90 0.47 -15.55
C HIS A 528 11.07 -0.54 -16.73
N ILE A 529 11.22 -1.83 -16.44
CA ILE A 529 11.33 -2.88 -17.48
C ILE A 529 9.95 -3.39 -17.91
N PHE A 530 8.91 -2.60 -17.73
CA PHE A 530 7.54 -2.89 -18.16
C PHE A 530 7.21 -2.22 -19.48
N SER A 531 6.23 -2.73 -20.20
CA SER A 531 5.66 -1.99 -21.33
C SER A 531 4.88 -0.77 -20.85
N ALA A 532 4.87 0.30 -21.63
CA ALA A 532 4.02 1.47 -21.33
C ALA A 532 2.55 1.05 -21.23
N ASN A 533 1.82 1.65 -20.30
CA ASN A 533 0.41 1.37 -19.98
C ASN A 533 0.13 -0.04 -19.41
N GLN A 534 1.17 -0.83 -19.18
CA GLN A 534 1.06 -2.14 -18.55
C GLN A 534 2.28 -2.34 -17.64
N HIS A 535 2.06 -2.50 -16.33
CA HIS A 535 3.12 -2.55 -15.33
C HIS A 535 3.32 -3.96 -14.74
N TYR A 536 2.71 -4.96 -15.34
CA TYR A 536 2.71 -6.33 -14.82
C TYR A 536 3.84 -7.20 -15.37
N GLY A 537 3.95 -7.35 -16.68
CA GLY A 537 4.89 -8.26 -17.33
C GLY A 537 6.19 -7.59 -17.81
N PRO A 538 7.23 -8.36 -18.15
CA PRO A 538 8.45 -7.80 -18.72
C PRO A 538 8.20 -7.25 -20.12
N GLY A 539 8.83 -6.14 -20.43
CA GLY A 539 8.79 -5.53 -21.75
C GLY A 539 10.04 -4.70 -22.04
N PRO A 540 11.28 -5.19 -21.78
CA PRO A 540 12.49 -4.39 -21.94
C PRO A 540 12.67 -3.87 -23.38
N TRP A 541 12.03 -4.52 -24.37
CA TRP A 541 12.03 -4.15 -25.79
C TRP A 541 10.98 -3.10 -26.18
N TYR A 542 10.02 -2.78 -25.30
CA TYR A 542 8.84 -2.00 -25.64
C TYR A 542 9.15 -0.52 -25.88
N ALA A 543 9.15 -0.09 -27.12
CA ALA A 543 9.45 1.29 -27.52
C ALA A 543 8.62 1.72 -28.76
N PRO A 544 7.28 1.83 -28.68
CA PRO A 544 6.46 2.25 -29.80
C PRO A 544 6.70 3.73 -30.11
N LYS A 545 6.65 4.10 -31.41
CA LYS A 545 6.97 5.45 -31.92
C LYS A 545 6.05 6.56 -31.38
N ASN A 546 4.83 6.21 -30.95
CA ASN A 546 3.83 7.17 -30.45
C ASN A 546 3.85 7.34 -28.93
N VAL A 547 4.76 6.69 -28.21
CA VAL A 547 4.93 6.82 -26.77
C VAL A 547 6.14 7.73 -26.49
N ARG A 548 6.03 8.58 -25.49
CA ARG A 548 7.15 9.40 -25.02
C ARG A 548 8.35 8.51 -24.70
N VAL A 549 9.54 8.93 -25.07
CA VAL A 549 10.77 8.15 -24.88
C VAL A 549 11.00 7.82 -23.40
N ASP A 550 10.78 8.77 -22.49
CA ASP A 550 10.95 8.62 -21.05
C ASP A 550 9.83 7.76 -20.37
N TRP A 551 8.93 7.20 -21.16
CA TRP A 551 7.95 6.20 -20.72
C TRP A 551 8.29 4.79 -21.21
N THR A 552 9.40 4.64 -21.93
CA THR A 552 9.79 3.35 -22.52
C THR A 552 10.95 2.71 -21.76
N PRO A 553 10.95 1.38 -21.57
CA PRO A 553 12.05 0.67 -20.89
C PRO A 553 13.45 0.93 -21.43
N PRO A 554 13.69 1.02 -22.77
CA PRO A 554 15.02 1.35 -23.31
C PRO A 554 15.61 2.67 -22.81
N TYR A 555 14.79 3.66 -22.49
CA TYR A 555 15.22 4.90 -21.86
C TYR A 555 15.84 4.65 -20.49
N TYR A 556 15.31 3.69 -19.72
CA TYR A 556 15.76 3.43 -18.35
C TYR A 556 16.94 2.47 -18.29
N HIS A 557 16.88 1.34 -19.00
CA HIS A 557 17.97 0.35 -18.91
C HIS A 557 19.17 0.68 -19.79
N ARG A 558 19.03 1.46 -20.86
CA ARG A 558 20.10 1.90 -21.77
C ARG A 558 21.05 0.78 -22.19
N ALA A 559 20.53 -0.45 -22.36
CA ALA A 559 21.34 -1.58 -22.77
C ALA A 559 21.85 -1.40 -24.20
N ASP A 560 23.16 -1.56 -24.39
CA ASP A 560 23.85 -1.52 -25.67
C ASP A 560 25.04 -2.50 -25.69
N ALA A 561 25.85 -2.49 -26.76
CA ALA A 561 26.99 -3.38 -26.87
C ALA A 561 28.07 -3.13 -25.78
N THR A 562 28.07 -1.96 -25.15
CA THR A 562 29.06 -1.57 -24.12
C THR A 562 28.66 -1.92 -22.73
N GLY A 563 27.33 -1.98 -22.43
CA GLY A 563 26.86 -2.27 -21.09
C GLY A 563 25.35 -2.05 -20.91
N ILE A 564 24.95 -1.88 -19.65
CA ILE A 564 23.57 -1.65 -19.22
C ILE A 564 23.54 -0.71 -18.00
N GLY A 565 22.45 0.03 -17.82
CA GLY A 565 22.21 0.95 -16.71
C GLY A 565 22.15 2.40 -17.14
N PHE A 566 21.55 3.27 -16.33
CA PHE A 566 21.15 4.62 -16.79
C PHE A 566 22.32 5.60 -16.98
N GLY A 567 23.26 5.65 -16.04
CA GLY A 567 24.34 6.66 -16.04
C GLY A 567 23.92 7.99 -15.40
N ARG A 568 23.68 7.96 -14.06
CA ARG A 568 23.28 9.12 -13.24
C ARG A 568 24.39 9.70 -12.38
N THR A 569 25.64 9.33 -12.67
CA THR A 569 26.83 9.88 -12.05
C THR A 569 27.11 11.31 -12.52
N ARG A 570 28.12 11.99 -11.93
CA ARG A 570 28.56 13.33 -12.34
C ARG A 570 29.03 13.42 -13.80
N SER A 571 29.48 12.29 -14.36
CA SER A 571 29.83 12.20 -15.80
C SER A 571 28.60 11.91 -16.69
N GLY A 572 27.46 11.60 -16.13
CA GLY A 572 26.20 11.33 -16.83
C GLY A 572 25.21 12.48 -16.66
N SER A 573 24.01 12.15 -16.08
CA SER A 573 22.97 13.15 -15.80
C SER A 573 23.19 13.94 -14.52
N ASP A 574 24.21 13.62 -13.71
CA ASP A 574 24.57 14.21 -12.41
C ASP A 574 23.48 14.11 -11.30
N ALA A 575 22.51 13.21 -11.44
CA ALA A 575 21.45 13.05 -10.44
C ALA A 575 21.99 12.67 -9.04
N VAL A 576 23.20 12.12 -8.94
CA VAL A 576 23.88 11.85 -7.67
C VAL A 576 24.09 13.11 -6.82
N ASP A 577 24.24 14.28 -7.43
CA ASP A 577 24.48 15.56 -6.73
C ASP A 577 23.21 16.16 -6.12
N GLN A 578 22.06 15.53 -6.32
CA GLN A 578 20.85 15.83 -5.56
C GLN A 578 20.86 15.22 -4.14
N TYR A 579 21.75 14.27 -3.88
CA TYR A 579 21.95 13.67 -2.57
C TYR A 579 23.01 14.44 -1.77
N HIS A 580 22.83 14.47 -0.43
CA HIS A 580 23.80 15.09 0.47
C HIS A 580 25.07 14.21 0.58
N GLN A 581 26.21 14.83 0.87
CA GLN A 581 27.42 14.10 1.23
C GLN A 581 27.22 13.35 2.56
N PRO A 582 27.72 12.08 2.73
CA PRO A 582 28.63 11.35 1.81
C PRO A 582 27.91 10.52 0.72
N LEU A 583 26.57 10.50 0.66
CA LEU A 583 25.83 9.64 -0.28
C LEU A 583 26.12 9.98 -1.74
N ALA A 584 26.25 11.27 -2.08
CA ALA A 584 26.57 11.69 -3.44
C ALA A 584 27.87 11.05 -3.94
N ASP A 585 28.91 10.99 -3.10
CA ASP A 585 30.19 10.36 -3.45
C ASP A 585 30.10 8.82 -3.46
N GLU A 586 29.36 8.24 -2.52
CA GLU A 586 29.11 6.80 -2.46
C GLU A 586 28.44 6.31 -3.76
N PHE A 587 27.37 7.00 -4.18
CA PHE A 587 26.61 6.64 -5.38
C PHE A 587 27.37 6.97 -6.68
N ASN A 588 28.23 8.00 -6.67
CA ASN A 588 29.02 8.40 -7.82
C ASN A 588 30.13 7.41 -8.16
N GLY A 589 30.68 6.70 -7.17
CA GLY A 589 31.78 5.76 -7.38
C GLY A 589 31.27 4.37 -7.72
N ILE A 590 31.65 3.79 -8.87
CA ILE A 590 31.20 2.45 -9.27
C ILE A 590 31.57 1.35 -8.27
N LYS A 591 32.66 1.54 -7.51
CA LYS A 591 33.11 0.58 -6.48
C LYS A 591 32.48 0.81 -5.10
N THR A 592 31.95 2.00 -4.86
CA THR A 592 31.34 2.41 -3.60
C THR A 592 29.85 2.36 -3.65
N CYS A 593 29.26 2.47 -4.85
CA CYS A 593 27.81 2.36 -5.05
C CYS A 593 27.33 0.98 -4.59
N PRO A 594 26.33 0.90 -3.72
CA PRO A 594 25.74 -0.39 -3.33
C PRO A 594 25.19 -1.14 -4.54
N ASP A 595 25.45 -2.44 -4.63
CA ASP A 595 25.02 -3.29 -5.76
C ASP A 595 23.52 -3.13 -6.07
N LYS A 596 22.71 -2.95 -5.03
CA LYS A 596 21.25 -2.74 -5.18
C LYS A 596 20.85 -1.49 -5.96
N TYR A 597 21.76 -0.55 -6.16
CA TYR A 597 21.55 0.70 -6.91
C TYR A 597 22.53 0.84 -8.08
N LEU A 598 23.35 -0.17 -8.36
CA LEU A 598 24.44 -0.07 -9.34
C LEU A 598 23.94 0.39 -10.72
N LEU A 599 22.95 -0.30 -11.29
CA LEU A 599 22.39 0.02 -12.62
C LEU A 599 21.40 1.19 -12.61
N TRP A 600 21.01 1.64 -11.42
CA TRP A 600 20.29 2.91 -11.27
C TRP A 600 21.20 4.10 -11.55
N PHE A 601 22.42 4.10 -10.99
CA PHE A 601 23.34 5.21 -11.08
C PHE A 601 24.38 5.07 -12.21
N HIS A 602 24.80 3.86 -12.56
CA HIS A 602 25.88 3.61 -13.48
C HIS A 602 25.43 2.91 -14.76
N HIS A 603 26.06 3.27 -15.89
CA HIS A 603 26.08 2.42 -17.07
C HIS A 603 27.32 1.52 -16.97
N VAL A 604 27.09 0.19 -16.84
CA VAL A 604 28.14 -0.75 -16.43
C VAL A 604 28.45 -1.73 -17.56
N PRO A 605 29.71 -1.92 -17.92
CA PRO A 605 30.11 -2.90 -18.95
C PRO A 605 29.68 -4.32 -18.58
N TRP A 606 29.23 -5.09 -19.56
CA TRP A 606 28.81 -6.49 -19.38
C TRP A 606 29.87 -7.38 -18.72
N THR A 607 31.17 -7.09 -18.97
CA THR A 607 32.31 -7.83 -18.45
C THR A 607 32.84 -7.30 -17.12
N TYR A 608 32.23 -6.23 -16.56
CA TYR A 608 32.62 -5.65 -15.28
C TYR A 608 32.59 -6.71 -14.18
N LYS A 609 33.67 -6.78 -13.38
CA LYS A 609 33.79 -7.75 -12.28
C LYS A 609 33.13 -7.19 -11.02
N MET A 610 32.03 -7.85 -10.63
CA MET A 610 31.33 -7.58 -9.38
C MET A 610 32.12 -8.06 -8.16
N ALA A 611 31.72 -7.65 -6.97
CA ALA A 611 32.33 -8.09 -5.71
C ALA A 611 32.30 -9.62 -5.52
N SER A 612 31.32 -10.28 -6.12
CA SER A 612 31.20 -11.75 -6.16
C SER A 612 32.29 -12.45 -7.00
N GLY A 613 33.06 -11.68 -7.82
CA GLY A 613 34.00 -12.19 -8.80
C GLY A 613 33.38 -12.59 -10.15
N ARG A 614 32.03 -12.55 -10.27
CA ARG A 614 31.31 -12.79 -11.52
C ARG A 614 31.38 -11.56 -12.42
N THR A 615 31.14 -11.74 -13.72
CA THR A 615 30.85 -10.61 -14.60
C THR A 615 29.47 -10.03 -14.29
N LEU A 616 29.20 -8.79 -14.65
CA LEU A 616 27.84 -8.21 -14.53
C LEU A 616 26.80 -9.09 -15.23
N TRP A 617 27.12 -9.63 -16.42
CA TRP A 617 26.24 -10.54 -17.13
C TRP A 617 25.90 -11.80 -16.32
N ASP A 618 26.94 -12.44 -15.78
CA ASP A 618 26.72 -13.64 -14.94
C ASP A 618 25.92 -13.30 -13.68
N GLU A 619 26.19 -12.15 -13.05
CA GLU A 619 25.50 -11.69 -11.86
C GLU A 619 24.01 -11.47 -12.14
N LEU A 620 23.67 -10.81 -13.26
CA LEU A 620 22.27 -10.66 -13.69
C LEU A 620 21.61 -12.03 -13.90
N CYS A 621 22.27 -12.96 -14.62
CA CYS A 621 21.74 -14.31 -14.83
C CYS A 621 21.42 -15.00 -13.52
N PHE A 622 22.33 -14.97 -12.54
CA PHE A 622 22.14 -15.62 -11.25
C PHE A 622 21.04 -14.95 -10.40
N HIS A 623 20.94 -13.62 -10.40
CA HIS A 623 19.85 -12.92 -9.71
C HIS A 623 18.47 -13.35 -10.22
N TYR A 624 18.28 -13.37 -11.55
CA TYR A 624 17.01 -13.83 -12.13
C TYR A 624 16.71 -15.29 -11.79
N GLN A 625 17.71 -16.15 -11.86
CA GLN A 625 17.57 -17.58 -11.51
C GLN A 625 17.25 -17.80 -10.03
N ASP A 626 17.98 -17.12 -9.13
CA ASP A 626 17.78 -17.21 -7.69
C ASP A 626 16.39 -16.70 -7.29
N GLY A 627 15.93 -15.61 -7.91
CA GLY A 627 14.59 -15.08 -7.72
C GLY A 627 13.51 -16.09 -8.11
N LEU A 628 13.60 -16.69 -9.30
CA LEU A 628 12.68 -17.74 -9.75
C LEU A 628 12.71 -18.96 -8.80
N GLN A 629 13.90 -19.44 -8.43
CA GLN A 629 14.02 -20.58 -7.53
C GLN A 629 13.43 -20.31 -6.15
N ALA A 630 13.57 -19.08 -5.65
CA ALA A 630 12.98 -18.67 -4.38
C ALA A 630 11.45 -18.67 -4.43
N VAL A 631 10.83 -18.21 -5.52
CA VAL A 631 9.37 -18.27 -5.70
C VAL A 631 8.89 -19.73 -5.76
N ARG A 632 9.60 -20.61 -6.47
CA ARG A 632 9.31 -22.06 -6.47
C ARG A 632 9.38 -22.66 -5.06
N ASN A 633 10.30 -22.17 -4.22
CA ASN A 633 10.39 -22.60 -2.83
C ASN A 633 9.25 -22.03 -1.97
N PHE A 634 8.76 -20.80 -2.25
CA PHE A 634 7.57 -20.26 -1.61
C PHE A 634 6.34 -21.10 -1.91
N GLN A 635 6.16 -21.49 -3.16
CA GLN A 635 5.06 -22.40 -3.56
C GLN A 635 5.14 -23.72 -2.81
N LYS A 636 6.30 -24.39 -2.80
CA LYS A 636 6.50 -25.64 -2.08
C LYS A 636 6.24 -25.51 -0.58
N LEU A 637 6.69 -24.40 0.03
CA LEU A 637 6.42 -24.10 1.42
C LEU A 637 4.91 -23.98 1.64
N TRP A 638 4.20 -23.19 0.80
CA TRP A 638 2.77 -23.01 0.96
C TRP A 638 1.98 -24.30 0.79
N ASP A 639 2.39 -25.19 -0.11
CA ASP A 639 1.78 -26.52 -0.30
C ASP A 639 1.77 -27.36 1.01
N THR A 640 2.68 -27.07 1.95
CA THR A 640 2.69 -27.74 3.27
C THR A 640 1.77 -27.07 4.31
N MET A 641 1.12 -25.94 3.98
CA MET A 641 0.30 -25.14 4.90
C MET A 641 -1.19 -25.54 4.90
N SER A 642 -1.62 -26.51 4.12
CA SER A 642 -3.04 -26.89 3.94
C SER A 642 -3.77 -27.27 5.24
N GLY A 643 -3.05 -27.72 6.25
CA GLY A 643 -3.64 -28.03 7.57
C GLY A 643 -3.75 -26.84 8.54
N TYR A 644 -3.19 -25.68 8.18
CA TYR A 644 -3.07 -24.49 9.02
C TYR A 644 -3.95 -23.33 8.55
N VAL A 645 -4.49 -23.41 7.35
CA VAL A 645 -5.31 -22.36 6.70
C VAL A 645 -6.60 -23.00 6.21
N ASP A 646 -7.71 -22.26 6.23
CA ASP A 646 -8.95 -22.72 5.61
C ASP A 646 -8.77 -22.95 4.10
N GLU A 647 -9.58 -23.86 3.56
CA GLU A 647 -9.44 -24.34 2.19
C GLU A 647 -9.54 -23.21 1.14
N GLN A 648 -10.42 -22.23 1.35
CA GLN A 648 -10.64 -21.17 0.37
C GLN A 648 -9.41 -20.27 0.26
N ARG A 649 -8.87 -19.78 1.39
CA ARG A 649 -7.69 -18.92 1.40
C ARG A 649 -6.43 -19.69 1.00
N PHE A 650 -6.31 -20.95 1.44
CA PHE A 650 -5.21 -21.82 1.02
C PHE A 650 -5.14 -21.94 -0.49
N ASN A 651 -6.27 -22.24 -1.15
CA ASN A 651 -6.36 -22.41 -2.59
C ASN A 651 -6.11 -21.11 -3.36
N ASP A 652 -6.59 -19.96 -2.86
CA ASP A 652 -6.35 -18.65 -3.48
C ASP A 652 -4.86 -18.34 -3.51
N VAL A 653 -4.20 -18.41 -2.37
CA VAL A 653 -2.75 -18.15 -2.25
C VAL A 653 -1.93 -19.14 -3.06
N GLN A 654 -2.29 -20.44 -3.05
CA GLN A 654 -1.62 -21.46 -3.86
C GLN A 654 -1.71 -21.15 -5.35
N SER A 655 -2.89 -20.76 -5.84
CA SER A 655 -3.10 -20.39 -7.23
C SER A 655 -2.24 -19.19 -7.64
N LYS A 656 -2.18 -18.16 -6.81
CA LYS A 656 -1.37 -16.95 -7.02
C LYS A 656 0.12 -17.25 -7.01
N LEU A 657 0.62 -18.07 -6.09
CA LEU A 657 2.02 -18.47 -6.07
C LEU A 657 2.41 -19.30 -7.30
N ARG A 658 1.52 -20.15 -7.83
CA ARG A 658 1.75 -20.84 -9.10
C ARG A 658 1.85 -19.85 -10.27
N LYS A 659 0.96 -18.85 -10.32
CA LYS A 659 1.02 -17.78 -11.33
C LYS A 659 2.32 -16.99 -11.18
N GLN A 660 2.72 -16.62 -9.98
CA GLN A 660 3.98 -15.91 -9.70
C GLN A 660 5.21 -16.73 -10.15
N CYS A 661 5.22 -18.06 -9.96
CA CYS A 661 6.29 -18.92 -10.48
C CYS A 661 6.38 -18.86 -12.01
N HIS A 662 5.24 -18.92 -12.69
CA HIS A 662 5.17 -18.78 -14.14
C HIS A 662 5.69 -17.42 -14.59
N ASP A 663 5.23 -16.34 -13.95
CA ASP A 663 5.61 -14.97 -14.29
C ASP A 663 7.10 -14.72 -14.05
N ALA A 664 7.65 -15.23 -12.94
CA ALA A 664 9.09 -15.16 -12.68
C ALA A 664 9.93 -15.87 -13.76
N GLN A 665 9.42 -16.98 -14.34
CA GLN A 665 10.06 -17.65 -15.49
C GLN A 665 10.01 -16.75 -16.73
N VAL A 666 8.85 -16.13 -17.01
CA VAL A 666 8.68 -15.21 -18.14
C VAL A 666 9.60 -13.98 -18.00
N TYR A 667 9.71 -13.42 -16.80
CA TYR A 667 10.65 -12.31 -16.53
C TYR A 667 12.09 -12.70 -16.77
N LYS A 668 12.52 -13.84 -16.20
CA LYS A 668 13.88 -14.37 -16.37
C LYS A 668 14.22 -14.54 -17.85
N ASP A 669 13.37 -15.24 -18.59
CA ASP A 669 13.65 -15.56 -19.98
C ASP A 669 13.57 -14.31 -20.87
N GLY A 670 12.52 -13.49 -20.72
CA GLY A 670 12.34 -12.29 -21.53
C GLY A 670 13.46 -11.28 -21.36
N CYS A 671 13.77 -10.92 -20.12
CA CYS A 671 14.82 -9.93 -19.86
C CYS A 671 16.19 -10.42 -20.28
N LEU A 672 16.56 -11.65 -19.92
CA LEU A 672 17.92 -12.14 -20.21
C LEU A 672 18.13 -12.47 -21.69
N LEU A 673 17.14 -13.02 -22.39
CA LEU A 673 17.24 -13.22 -23.84
C LEU A 673 17.38 -11.88 -24.58
N TYR A 674 16.62 -10.87 -24.15
CA TYR A 674 16.71 -9.53 -24.73
C TYR A 674 18.08 -8.90 -24.47
N PHE A 675 18.55 -8.89 -23.23
CA PHE A 675 19.86 -8.33 -22.89
C PHE A 675 21.02 -9.12 -23.51
N GLN A 676 20.86 -10.42 -23.76
CA GLN A 676 21.85 -11.22 -24.50
C GLN A 676 22.02 -10.72 -25.93
N THR A 677 21.00 -10.12 -26.53
CA THR A 677 21.15 -9.53 -27.89
C THR A 677 22.19 -8.40 -27.94
N PHE A 678 22.45 -7.76 -26.82
CA PHE A 678 23.49 -6.71 -26.67
C PHE A 678 24.80 -7.28 -26.14
N SER A 679 24.78 -8.02 -25.05
CA SER A 679 26.00 -8.55 -24.39
C SER A 679 26.75 -9.54 -25.27
N LYS A 680 26.05 -10.32 -26.09
CA LYS A 680 26.58 -11.45 -26.88
C LYS A 680 27.30 -12.50 -26.05
N MET A 681 27.13 -12.49 -24.73
CA MET A 681 27.77 -13.45 -23.81
C MET A 681 26.94 -14.72 -23.68
N ALA A 682 27.59 -15.86 -23.51
CA ALA A 682 26.91 -17.11 -23.23
C ALA A 682 26.30 -17.10 -21.82
N PHE A 683 25.22 -17.87 -21.62
CA PHE A 683 24.73 -18.13 -20.28
C PHE A 683 25.74 -18.89 -19.44
N PRO A 684 25.88 -18.57 -18.13
CA PRO A 684 26.85 -19.22 -17.26
C PRO A 684 26.64 -20.75 -17.18
N THR A 685 27.72 -21.45 -16.83
CA THR A 685 27.64 -22.89 -16.54
C THR A 685 26.74 -23.12 -15.33
N GLY A 686 25.84 -24.11 -15.39
CA GLY A 686 24.87 -24.43 -14.33
C GLY A 686 23.63 -23.53 -14.32
N TYR A 687 23.53 -22.55 -15.22
CA TYR A 687 22.33 -21.73 -15.39
C TYR A 687 21.19 -22.55 -16.04
N GLU A 688 19.98 -22.40 -15.52
CA GLU A 688 18.77 -23.02 -16.09
C GLU A 688 18.42 -22.32 -17.41
N ARG A 689 18.44 -23.10 -18.50
CA ARG A 689 18.17 -22.59 -19.85
C ARG A 689 16.81 -21.94 -19.97
N PRO A 690 16.64 -20.91 -20.83
CA PRO A 690 15.33 -20.36 -21.12
C PRO A 690 14.36 -21.42 -21.64
N VAL A 691 13.11 -21.30 -21.26
CA VAL A 691 11.98 -22.16 -21.70
C VAL A 691 11.27 -21.52 -22.88
N TYR A 692 11.26 -20.19 -22.94
CA TYR A 692 10.60 -19.40 -23.99
C TYR A 692 11.61 -18.85 -24.97
N ASP A 693 11.17 -18.61 -26.21
CA ASP A 693 11.92 -17.86 -27.22
C ASP A 693 11.62 -16.36 -27.11
N LEU A 694 12.61 -15.51 -27.38
CA LEU A 694 12.46 -14.05 -27.32
C LEU A 694 11.35 -13.57 -28.27
N SER A 695 11.35 -14.07 -29.53
CA SER A 695 10.36 -13.68 -30.54
C SER A 695 8.92 -14.02 -30.13
N TYR A 696 8.72 -15.11 -29.39
CA TYR A 696 7.42 -15.45 -28.82
C TYR A 696 7.02 -14.41 -27.75
N LEU A 697 7.92 -14.09 -26.82
CA LEU A 697 7.65 -13.13 -25.74
C LEU A 697 7.41 -11.71 -26.26
N GLU A 698 8.16 -11.29 -27.31
CA GLU A 698 7.95 -10.00 -27.97
C GLU A 698 6.61 -9.93 -28.73
N SER A 699 6.05 -11.06 -29.16
CA SER A 699 4.77 -11.13 -29.86
C SER A 699 3.56 -11.06 -28.94
N ILE A 700 3.74 -11.21 -27.64
CA ILE A 700 2.63 -11.18 -26.67
C ILE A 700 2.18 -9.72 -26.52
N ASP A 701 0.86 -9.51 -26.67
CA ASP A 701 0.26 -8.22 -26.33
C ASP A 701 0.49 -7.95 -24.83
N PRO A 702 1.21 -6.86 -24.46
CA PRO A 702 1.47 -6.51 -23.08
C PRO A 702 0.20 -6.45 -22.22
N LEU A 703 -0.93 -6.02 -22.79
CA LEU A 703 -2.22 -5.93 -22.09
C LEU A 703 -2.83 -7.31 -21.75
N THR A 704 -2.32 -8.38 -22.34
CA THR A 704 -2.80 -9.75 -22.11
C THR A 704 -1.82 -10.59 -21.31
N MET A 705 -0.63 -10.09 -20.99
CA MET A 705 0.43 -10.85 -20.32
C MET A 705 0.00 -11.36 -18.94
N GLU A 706 -0.79 -10.59 -18.21
CA GLU A 706 -1.42 -11.00 -16.95
C GLU A 706 -2.29 -12.26 -17.11
N LYS A 707 -2.88 -12.46 -18.28
CA LYS A 707 -3.81 -13.54 -18.60
C LYS A 707 -3.15 -14.73 -19.31
N LEU A 708 -1.82 -14.75 -19.45
CA LEU A 708 -1.14 -15.87 -20.10
C LEU A 708 -1.50 -17.17 -19.40
N PRO A 709 -2.03 -18.16 -20.15
CA PRO A 709 -2.39 -19.45 -19.59
C PRO A 709 -1.14 -20.17 -19.07
N PHE A 710 -1.28 -20.86 -17.96
CA PHE A 710 -0.27 -21.81 -17.51
C PHE A 710 -0.02 -22.81 -18.63
N SER A 711 1.16 -22.78 -19.26
CA SER A 711 1.51 -23.87 -20.16
C SER A 711 1.72 -25.12 -19.31
N ASN A 712 0.79 -26.09 -19.42
CA ASN A 712 0.97 -27.44 -18.90
C ASN A 712 2.01 -28.19 -19.75
N ARG A 713 3.17 -27.62 -20.00
CA ARG A 713 4.31 -28.38 -20.51
C ARG A 713 5.04 -28.98 -19.31
N ARG A 714 4.79 -30.29 -19.12
CA ARG A 714 5.50 -31.14 -18.19
C ARG A 714 6.97 -31.25 -18.58
#